data_b1876b9dc303ae5f62dc613164206843
#
_entry.id   b1876b9dc303ae5f62dc613164206843
#
_cell.length_a   1.000
_cell.length_b   1.000
_cell.length_c   1.000
_cell.angle_alpha   90.00
_cell.angle_beta   90.00
_cell.angle_gamma   90.00
#
_symmetry.space_group_name_H-M   'P 1'
#
loop_
_entity.id
_entity.type
_entity.pdbx_description
1 polymer ?
#
loop_
_entity_poly.entity_id
_entity_poly.type
_entity_poly.pdbx_seq_one_letter_code
_entity_poly.pdbx_strand_id
1 'polypeptide(L)'
;MEKQIKIALAGNPNCGKTTLFNALTGSNQFVGNWPGVTVEKKEGKLKKHDDVVIMDLPGIYSLSPYTLEEVVARNYLITERPDAILNIIDGTNLERNLYLTTQLTELGIPVVIAINMMDIVRKNGDEINVKELSRELGCEIIEISALKGDGVMDAAEAAIRAAKGTKTVPMHTFSGPVEHAIAHIEEAAVHSMPEEQQRWYASKFFERDDKVLEKLSIPTETMNHIEEDIKAAETELDDDAESIITNERYIYIAQLIKGCYKKKSTEKLSASDKIDKVVTNRWLGLPIFAVVMFLVYWVAMVGVGAPATDWANDGVFGDGWHLLGIGSAAYGEASDDYTAASEAINAFAGIDTGDEEFDADTALEEIKDFQPTEDTATVDVEDEETLAINEMTAYYDAIPDDADEDSTVGMTYVDAVSYFEENGFDEPDPADYGVWVPGVPVLIGDALDAAGTADWLNGLILDGIVAGVGAVLGFVPQMLVLFLMLAFLEACGYMARIAFVLDRIFRKFGLSGKSFIPMLIGVGCGVPGVMASRTIENERDRRMTIMTTTFIPCGAKVPFIGMIAGALFGGSAWVSTSAYFIGMAAIIISGIMLKKTKMFSGDPAPFVMELPAYHWPTLGNVLRSMWERGWSFIKKAGTIILLSTIFVWFTTYFGWVDGTFQMLSEDQIDSSILAKIGNLIAWIFIPLGWGNWQATVASITGLVAKENIVGTLGILYGGGELTVYQNIAAAFTGITGYSFLVFNLLCAPCFAAIGAIKREMNNAKWTWFAIGYQCGFAYLIALMINQFGNAFTGSLNVIGLIAAIVVLAGMIYMLFKPYKEATKLSDKH
;
A
#
# COMPACT_ATOMS: atom_id res chain seq x y z
N MET A 1 8.17 -4.51 -55.35
CA MET A 1 7.35 -4.36 -54.12
C MET A 1 7.36 -2.88 -53.82
N GLU A 2 6.22 -2.22 -53.86
CA GLU A 2 6.11 -0.85 -53.40
C GLU A 2 6.49 -0.82 -51.88
N LYS A 3 7.31 0.14 -51.52
CA LYS A 3 7.79 0.29 -50.13
C LYS A 3 6.57 0.57 -49.22
N GLN A 4 6.27 -0.30 -48.28
CA GLN A 4 5.21 -0.13 -47.33
C GLN A 4 5.50 1.10 -46.44
N ILE A 5 4.56 2.03 -46.34
CA ILE A 5 4.68 3.25 -45.51
C ILE A 5 4.31 2.87 -44.08
N LYS A 6 5.19 3.16 -43.14
CA LYS A 6 4.97 2.97 -41.68
C LYS A 6 4.69 4.31 -41.02
N ILE A 7 3.52 4.44 -40.40
CA ILE A 7 3.15 5.62 -39.64
C ILE A 7 3.05 5.24 -38.16
N ALA A 8 3.78 5.95 -37.30
CA ALA A 8 3.67 5.79 -35.85
C ALA A 8 2.56 6.71 -35.30
N LEU A 9 1.62 6.16 -34.56
CA LEU A 9 0.61 6.91 -33.83
C LEU A 9 1.12 7.19 -32.41
N ALA A 10 1.46 8.43 -32.13
CA ALA A 10 1.98 8.89 -30.83
C ALA A 10 0.96 9.82 -30.14
N GLY A 11 1.03 9.97 -28.85
CA GLY A 11 0.21 10.90 -28.09
C GLY A 11 0.16 10.57 -26.59
N ASN A 12 -0.29 11.53 -25.80
CA ASN A 12 -0.41 11.39 -24.37
C ASN A 12 -1.48 10.34 -23.98
N PRO A 13 -1.40 9.75 -22.79
CA PRO A 13 -2.51 8.98 -22.25
C PRO A 13 -3.80 9.81 -22.25
N ASN A 14 -4.92 9.15 -22.56
CA ASN A 14 -6.27 9.74 -22.60
C ASN A 14 -6.56 10.81 -23.68
N CYS A 15 -5.63 11.12 -24.58
CA CYS A 15 -5.88 12.03 -25.71
C CYS A 15 -6.82 11.46 -26.79
N GLY A 16 -7.25 10.20 -26.67
CA GLY A 16 -8.12 9.53 -27.63
C GLY A 16 -7.39 8.67 -28.68
N LYS A 17 -6.13 8.33 -28.43
CA LYS A 17 -5.23 7.57 -29.32
C LYS A 17 -5.83 6.22 -29.77
N THR A 18 -6.29 5.39 -28.81
CA THR A 18 -6.92 4.10 -29.12
C THR A 18 -8.20 4.26 -29.95
N THR A 19 -8.99 5.30 -29.69
CA THR A 19 -10.20 5.61 -30.47
C THR A 19 -9.84 5.95 -31.91
N LEU A 20 -8.79 6.77 -32.11
CA LEU A 20 -8.29 7.14 -33.42
C LEU A 20 -7.74 5.91 -34.15
N PHE A 21 -6.93 5.10 -33.50
CA PHE A 21 -6.35 3.87 -34.07
C PHE A 21 -7.46 2.92 -34.56
N ASN A 22 -8.50 2.67 -33.75
CA ASN A 22 -9.63 1.83 -34.12
C ASN A 22 -10.44 2.43 -35.28
N ALA A 23 -10.59 3.76 -35.32
CA ALA A 23 -11.29 4.42 -36.41
C ALA A 23 -10.52 4.28 -37.74
N LEU A 24 -9.19 4.36 -37.72
CA LEU A 24 -8.31 4.26 -38.88
C LEU A 24 -8.13 2.84 -39.42
N THR A 25 -8.00 1.85 -38.53
CA THR A 25 -7.65 0.47 -38.91
C THR A 25 -8.86 -0.47 -38.96
N GLY A 26 -9.91 -0.23 -38.18
CA GLY A 26 -11.09 -1.09 -38.08
C GLY A 26 -10.76 -2.48 -37.46
N SER A 27 -11.18 -3.55 -38.15
CA SER A 27 -10.94 -4.94 -37.71
C SER A 27 -9.58 -5.51 -38.13
N ASN A 28 -8.81 -4.80 -38.93
CA ASN A 28 -7.53 -5.27 -39.50
C ASN A 28 -6.36 -4.91 -38.55
N GLN A 29 -6.38 -5.49 -37.35
CA GLN A 29 -5.40 -5.20 -36.30
C GLN A 29 -4.68 -6.49 -35.90
N PHE A 30 -3.38 -6.35 -35.63
CA PHE A 30 -2.56 -7.36 -34.96
C PHE A 30 -2.23 -6.86 -33.55
N VAL A 31 -2.47 -7.71 -32.57
CA VAL A 31 -2.19 -7.41 -31.16
C VAL A 31 -1.18 -8.43 -30.62
N GLY A 32 -0.14 -7.97 -30.02
CA GLY A 32 0.91 -8.77 -29.40
C GLY A 32 1.61 -7.99 -28.30
N ASN A 33 2.79 -8.43 -27.89
CA ASN A 33 3.63 -7.67 -26.96
C ASN A 33 4.90 -7.18 -27.66
N TRP A 34 5.44 -6.06 -27.21
CA TRP A 34 6.74 -5.62 -27.64
C TRP A 34 7.83 -6.62 -27.22
N PRO A 35 8.85 -6.89 -28.04
CA PRO A 35 9.89 -7.86 -27.71
C PRO A 35 10.56 -7.59 -26.36
N GLY A 36 10.55 -8.60 -25.50
CA GLY A 36 11.23 -8.55 -24.19
C GLY A 36 10.54 -7.78 -23.07
N VAL A 37 9.33 -7.26 -23.33
CA VAL A 37 8.55 -6.50 -22.33
C VAL A 37 7.07 -6.87 -22.35
N THR A 38 6.35 -6.56 -21.27
CA THR A 38 4.91 -6.85 -21.14
C THR A 38 4.01 -5.75 -21.72
N VAL A 39 4.58 -4.80 -22.45
CA VAL A 39 3.85 -3.69 -23.08
C VAL A 39 3.17 -4.18 -24.34
N GLU A 40 1.88 -3.86 -24.49
CA GLU A 40 1.06 -4.27 -25.63
C GLU A 40 1.50 -3.55 -26.91
N LYS A 41 1.66 -4.31 -28.00
CA LYS A 41 1.97 -3.83 -29.35
C LYS A 41 0.73 -3.97 -30.23
N LYS A 42 0.29 -2.90 -30.83
CA LYS A 42 -0.80 -2.89 -31.81
C LYS A 42 -0.35 -2.32 -33.14
N GLU A 43 -0.58 -3.07 -34.19
CA GLU A 43 -0.37 -2.60 -35.57
C GLU A 43 -1.59 -2.94 -36.45
N GLY A 44 -1.86 -2.10 -37.43
CA GLY A 44 -2.97 -2.32 -38.31
C GLY A 44 -2.82 -1.61 -39.64
N LYS A 45 -3.46 -2.16 -40.68
CA LYS A 45 -3.51 -1.53 -42.01
C LYS A 45 -4.52 -0.40 -42.01
N LEU A 46 -4.16 0.69 -42.63
CA LEU A 46 -5.05 1.83 -42.82
C LEU A 46 -6.20 1.47 -43.76
N LYS A 47 -7.43 1.83 -43.40
CA LYS A 47 -8.58 1.70 -44.30
C LYS A 47 -8.34 2.41 -45.61
N LYS A 48 -8.68 1.80 -46.73
CA LYS A 48 -8.52 2.29 -48.11
C LYS A 48 -7.05 2.38 -48.60
N HIS A 49 -6.03 2.06 -47.78
CA HIS A 49 -4.62 2.09 -48.15
C HIS A 49 -3.92 0.83 -47.61
N ASP A 50 -3.88 -0.22 -48.39
CA ASP A 50 -3.29 -1.52 -48.00
C ASP A 50 -1.75 -1.48 -47.91
N ASP A 51 -1.13 -0.45 -48.50
CA ASP A 51 0.29 -0.15 -48.49
C ASP A 51 0.77 0.65 -47.26
N VAL A 52 -0.18 1.07 -46.37
CA VAL A 52 0.11 1.85 -45.18
C VAL A 52 -0.20 1.08 -43.91
N VAL A 53 0.79 0.99 -43.02
CA VAL A 53 0.67 0.36 -41.71
C VAL A 53 0.79 1.41 -40.63
N ILE A 54 -0.18 1.39 -39.72
CA ILE A 54 -0.18 2.23 -38.53
C ILE A 54 0.28 1.41 -37.33
N MET A 55 1.28 1.92 -36.62
CA MET A 55 1.79 1.37 -35.37
C MET A 55 1.27 2.22 -34.20
N ASP A 56 0.46 1.62 -33.33
CA ASP A 56 -0.01 2.27 -32.10
C ASP A 56 1.08 2.20 -31.04
N LEU A 57 1.72 3.34 -30.73
CA LEU A 57 2.69 3.42 -29.65
C LEU A 57 1.97 3.50 -28.30
N PRO A 58 2.59 3.06 -27.20
CA PRO A 58 2.06 3.30 -25.85
C PRO A 58 1.75 4.78 -25.62
N GLY A 59 0.77 5.09 -24.78
CA GLY A 59 0.53 6.48 -24.37
C GLY A 59 1.64 6.97 -23.45
N ILE A 60 2.33 8.02 -23.87
CA ILE A 60 3.51 8.55 -23.18
C ILE A 60 3.40 10.06 -22.98
N TYR A 61 4.06 10.57 -21.95
CA TYR A 61 4.13 12.01 -21.70
C TYR A 61 5.44 12.63 -22.21
N SER A 62 6.50 11.82 -22.25
CA SER A 62 7.81 12.24 -22.74
C SER A 62 8.56 11.08 -23.40
N LEU A 63 9.65 11.39 -24.05
CA LEU A 63 10.61 10.41 -24.58
C LEU A 63 11.76 10.13 -23.59
N SER A 64 11.60 10.50 -22.34
CA SER A 64 12.55 10.19 -21.26
C SER A 64 12.39 8.74 -20.79
N PRO A 65 13.45 8.04 -20.33
CA PRO A 65 13.40 6.61 -20.05
C PRO A 65 12.87 6.26 -18.65
N TYR A 66 11.81 6.93 -18.20
CA TYR A 66 11.28 6.73 -16.84
C TYR A 66 10.32 5.55 -16.72
N THR A 67 9.52 5.29 -17.77
CA THR A 67 8.56 4.17 -17.80
C THR A 67 8.94 3.17 -18.87
N LEU A 68 8.45 1.93 -18.76
CA LEU A 68 8.65 0.90 -19.80
C LEU A 68 8.00 1.32 -21.11
N GLU A 69 6.84 1.95 -21.02
CA GLU A 69 6.08 2.47 -22.15
C GLU A 69 6.89 3.56 -22.91
N GLU A 70 7.49 4.50 -22.18
CA GLU A 70 8.34 5.54 -22.75
C GLU A 70 9.60 4.97 -23.38
N VAL A 71 10.24 4.00 -22.72
CA VAL A 71 11.41 3.29 -23.28
C VAL A 71 11.06 2.57 -24.59
N VAL A 72 9.90 1.89 -24.63
CA VAL A 72 9.43 1.17 -25.83
C VAL A 72 9.15 2.14 -26.97
N ALA A 73 8.38 3.20 -26.71
CA ALA A 73 8.04 4.19 -27.73
C ALA A 73 9.31 4.90 -28.27
N ARG A 74 10.19 5.32 -27.38
CA ARG A 74 11.48 5.94 -27.71
C ARG A 74 12.34 5.03 -28.57
N ASN A 75 12.53 3.77 -28.14
CA ASN A 75 13.36 2.82 -28.91
C ASN A 75 12.79 2.58 -30.30
N TYR A 76 11.48 2.43 -30.45
CA TYR A 76 10.82 2.29 -31.72
C TYR A 76 11.09 3.50 -32.63
N LEU A 77 10.86 4.71 -32.14
CA LEU A 77 11.04 5.93 -32.93
C LEU A 77 12.50 6.15 -33.38
N ILE A 78 13.47 5.81 -32.51
CA ILE A 78 14.89 6.00 -32.80
C ILE A 78 15.45 4.88 -33.68
N THR A 79 15.05 3.61 -33.43
CA THR A 79 15.68 2.45 -34.11
C THR A 79 14.95 2.08 -35.40
N GLU A 80 13.61 1.99 -35.36
CA GLU A 80 12.81 1.60 -36.53
C GLU A 80 12.52 2.77 -37.46
N ARG A 81 12.56 4.01 -36.93
CA ARG A 81 12.36 5.27 -37.67
C ARG A 81 11.19 5.17 -38.68
N PRO A 82 9.95 5.27 -38.22
CA PRO A 82 8.78 5.27 -39.11
C PRO A 82 8.89 6.39 -40.17
N ASP A 83 8.19 6.22 -41.29
CA ASP A 83 8.22 7.21 -42.38
C ASP A 83 7.51 8.53 -42.01
N ALA A 84 6.54 8.49 -41.06
CA ALA A 84 5.91 9.67 -40.43
C ALA A 84 5.40 9.35 -39.02
N ILE A 85 5.19 10.41 -38.22
CA ILE A 85 4.54 10.35 -36.90
C ILE A 85 3.21 11.09 -37.01
N LEU A 86 2.10 10.43 -36.67
CA LEU A 86 0.82 11.06 -36.42
C LEU A 86 0.66 11.27 -34.91
N ASN A 87 0.87 12.50 -34.47
CA ASN A 87 0.79 12.86 -33.05
C ASN A 87 -0.62 13.35 -32.70
N ILE A 88 -1.34 12.62 -31.88
CA ILE A 88 -2.68 13.03 -31.41
C ILE A 88 -2.56 13.80 -30.09
N ILE A 89 -3.14 14.98 -30.04
CA ILE A 89 -3.14 15.87 -28.88
C ILE A 89 -4.57 16.22 -28.47
N ASP A 90 -4.79 16.42 -27.18
CA ASP A 90 -6.07 16.86 -26.64
C ASP A 90 -6.19 18.38 -26.74
N GLY A 91 -7.15 18.86 -27.54
CA GLY A 91 -7.40 20.28 -27.74
C GLY A 91 -7.90 21.02 -26.49
N THR A 92 -8.43 20.30 -25.52
CA THR A 92 -8.86 20.88 -24.24
C THR A 92 -7.68 21.11 -23.29
N ASN A 93 -6.51 20.49 -23.57
CA ASN A 93 -5.33 20.47 -22.70
C ASN A 93 -4.01 20.61 -23.50
N LEU A 94 -3.95 21.65 -24.33
CA LEU A 94 -2.87 21.85 -25.31
C LEU A 94 -1.48 21.92 -24.66
N GLU A 95 -1.34 22.69 -23.59
CA GLU A 95 -0.05 22.98 -22.94
C GLU A 95 0.74 21.71 -22.65
N ARG A 96 0.09 20.76 -22.07
CA ARG A 96 0.73 19.50 -21.67
C ARG A 96 1.00 18.58 -22.86
N ASN A 97 0.07 18.52 -23.80
CA ASN A 97 0.23 17.64 -24.96
C ASN A 97 1.35 18.13 -25.89
N LEU A 98 1.58 19.43 -25.93
CA LEU A 98 2.65 20.04 -26.71
C LEU A 98 4.05 19.70 -26.17
N TYR A 99 4.19 19.30 -24.90
CA TYR A 99 5.47 18.87 -24.33
C TYR A 99 6.05 17.64 -25.08
N LEU A 100 5.23 16.62 -25.29
CA LEU A 100 5.62 15.47 -26.11
C LEU A 100 5.87 15.89 -27.58
N THR A 101 5.03 16.78 -28.10
CA THR A 101 5.15 17.28 -29.47
C THR A 101 6.51 17.93 -29.73
N THR A 102 7.01 18.76 -28.82
CA THR A 102 8.35 19.39 -28.96
C THR A 102 9.46 18.34 -29.07
N GLN A 103 9.37 17.27 -28.31
CA GLN A 103 10.35 16.17 -28.37
C GLN A 103 10.23 15.33 -29.65
N LEU A 104 9.01 15.12 -30.17
CA LEU A 104 8.80 14.39 -31.42
C LEU A 104 9.34 15.16 -32.62
N THR A 105 9.21 16.49 -32.63
CA THR A 105 9.74 17.33 -33.72
C THR A 105 11.27 17.36 -33.77
N GLU A 106 11.95 17.15 -32.64
CA GLU A 106 13.41 17.07 -32.58
C GLU A 106 13.99 15.78 -33.19
N LEU A 107 13.17 14.72 -33.38
CA LEU A 107 13.65 13.45 -33.95
C LEU A 107 13.96 13.50 -35.45
N GLY A 108 13.61 14.59 -36.15
CA GLY A 108 13.79 14.73 -37.57
C GLY A 108 12.95 13.77 -38.42
N ILE A 109 11.87 13.21 -37.84
CA ILE A 109 10.86 12.40 -38.54
C ILE A 109 9.70 13.32 -38.88
N PRO A 110 9.08 13.22 -40.08
CA PRO A 110 7.93 14.03 -40.42
C PRO A 110 6.80 13.86 -39.42
N VAL A 111 6.33 14.96 -38.80
CA VAL A 111 5.28 14.96 -37.77
C VAL A 111 4.04 15.66 -38.32
N VAL A 112 2.88 15.01 -38.16
CA VAL A 112 1.57 15.62 -38.35
C VAL A 112 0.84 15.61 -37.01
N ILE A 113 0.20 16.71 -36.66
CA ILE A 113 -0.52 16.85 -35.41
C ILE A 113 -2.01 16.74 -35.66
N ALA A 114 -2.67 15.85 -34.96
CA ALA A 114 -4.12 15.72 -34.94
C ALA A 114 -4.68 16.28 -33.62
N ILE A 115 -5.31 17.46 -33.64
CA ILE A 115 -5.94 18.05 -32.46
C ILE A 115 -7.30 17.41 -32.30
N ASN A 116 -7.44 16.57 -31.30
CA ASN A 116 -8.66 15.86 -30.95
C ASN A 116 -9.56 16.64 -29.99
N MET A 117 -10.78 16.20 -29.82
CA MET A 117 -11.81 16.83 -28.96
C MET A 117 -12.19 18.26 -29.37
N MET A 118 -12.03 18.59 -30.65
CA MET A 118 -12.40 19.90 -31.18
C MET A 118 -13.88 20.24 -31.06
N ASP A 119 -14.72 19.23 -30.98
CA ASP A 119 -16.14 19.40 -30.65
C ASP A 119 -16.36 19.93 -29.22
N ILE A 120 -15.54 19.52 -28.27
CA ILE A 120 -15.57 20.00 -26.88
C ILE A 120 -14.99 21.41 -26.80
N VAL A 121 -13.86 21.67 -27.45
CA VAL A 121 -13.24 23.01 -27.54
C VAL A 121 -14.24 24.03 -28.06
N ARG A 122 -14.91 23.72 -29.18
CA ARG A 122 -15.93 24.57 -29.79
C ARG A 122 -17.16 24.76 -28.90
N LYS A 123 -17.61 23.68 -28.21
CA LYS A 123 -18.73 23.74 -27.26
C LYS A 123 -18.41 24.66 -26.07
N ASN A 124 -17.17 24.66 -25.60
CA ASN A 124 -16.73 25.54 -24.52
C ASN A 124 -16.58 27.01 -25.01
N GLY A 125 -16.55 27.23 -26.32
CA GLY A 125 -16.37 28.52 -26.94
C GLY A 125 -14.91 28.99 -26.96
N ASP A 126 -13.97 28.08 -26.77
CA ASP A 126 -12.54 28.34 -26.87
C ASP A 126 -12.12 28.34 -28.35
N GLU A 127 -11.13 29.13 -28.68
CA GLU A 127 -10.60 29.26 -30.05
C GLU A 127 -9.12 28.89 -30.09
N ILE A 128 -8.76 27.97 -30.99
CA ILE A 128 -7.38 27.61 -31.32
C ILE A 128 -7.04 28.15 -32.68
N ASN A 129 -6.03 28.98 -32.77
CA ASN A 129 -5.50 29.45 -34.08
C ASN A 129 -4.57 28.38 -34.67
N VAL A 130 -5.15 27.39 -35.33
CA VAL A 130 -4.44 26.25 -35.92
C VAL A 130 -3.39 26.67 -36.92
N LYS A 131 -3.62 27.75 -37.70
CA LYS A 131 -2.68 28.22 -38.69
C LYS A 131 -1.40 28.80 -38.06
N GLU A 132 -1.57 29.56 -37.00
CA GLU A 132 -0.45 30.12 -36.25
C GLU A 132 0.34 29.03 -35.55
N LEU A 133 -0.40 28.09 -34.87
CA LEU A 133 0.19 26.95 -34.19
C LEU A 133 0.98 26.06 -35.17
N SER A 134 0.46 25.82 -36.37
CA SER A 134 1.14 25.07 -37.43
C SER A 134 2.43 25.76 -37.89
N ARG A 135 2.40 27.08 -38.00
CA ARG A 135 3.57 27.87 -38.40
C ARG A 135 4.68 27.80 -37.32
N GLU A 136 4.30 28.00 -36.08
CA GLU A 136 5.25 28.03 -34.94
C GLU A 136 5.86 26.66 -34.66
N LEU A 137 5.10 25.56 -34.85
CA LEU A 137 5.60 24.19 -34.66
C LEU A 137 6.26 23.57 -35.89
N GLY A 138 6.11 24.21 -37.06
CA GLY A 138 6.66 23.69 -38.33
C GLY A 138 5.99 22.38 -38.81
N CYS A 139 4.76 22.07 -38.35
CA CYS A 139 4.06 20.84 -38.64
C CYS A 139 2.67 21.11 -39.25
N GLU A 140 2.20 20.22 -40.12
CA GLU A 140 0.80 20.23 -40.57
C GLU A 140 -0.13 19.83 -39.41
N ILE A 141 -1.19 20.60 -39.18
CA ILE A 141 -2.13 20.37 -38.06
C ILE A 141 -3.54 20.15 -38.60
N ILE A 142 -4.18 19.07 -38.18
CA ILE A 142 -5.54 18.70 -38.59
C ILE A 142 -6.45 18.68 -37.34
N GLU A 143 -7.58 19.34 -37.40
CA GLU A 143 -8.61 19.28 -36.38
C GLU A 143 -9.44 18.00 -36.53
N ILE A 144 -9.58 17.23 -35.44
CA ILE A 144 -10.34 15.99 -35.45
C ILE A 144 -11.31 15.89 -34.27
N SER A 145 -12.29 15.01 -34.42
CA SER A 145 -13.05 14.42 -33.33
C SER A 145 -13.07 12.90 -33.53
N ALA A 146 -12.12 12.21 -32.89
CA ALA A 146 -11.97 10.77 -33.06
C ALA A 146 -13.24 9.97 -32.69
N LEU A 147 -13.99 10.47 -31.69
CA LEU A 147 -15.27 9.85 -31.26
C LEU A 147 -16.39 9.98 -32.33
N LYS A 148 -16.45 11.12 -33.04
CA LYS A 148 -17.44 11.37 -34.07
C LYS A 148 -16.98 10.91 -35.46
N GLY A 149 -15.69 10.64 -35.61
CA GLY A 149 -15.08 10.28 -36.88
C GLY A 149 -14.76 11.46 -37.82
N ASP A 150 -14.92 12.70 -37.32
CA ASP A 150 -14.68 13.91 -38.10
C ASP A 150 -13.16 14.14 -38.27
N GLY A 151 -12.68 14.45 -39.51
CA GLY A 151 -11.26 14.75 -39.80
C GLY A 151 -10.27 13.56 -39.67
N VAL A 152 -10.74 12.37 -39.30
CA VAL A 152 -9.90 11.21 -39.00
C VAL A 152 -9.12 10.74 -40.24
N MET A 153 -9.77 10.65 -41.37
CA MET A 153 -9.11 10.26 -42.66
C MET A 153 -8.22 11.37 -43.17
N ASP A 154 -8.58 12.65 -42.99
CA ASP A 154 -7.77 13.78 -43.42
C ASP A 154 -6.44 13.82 -42.68
N ALA A 155 -6.45 13.48 -41.39
CA ALA A 155 -5.23 13.35 -40.58
C ALA A 155 -4.33 12.20 -41.08
N ALA A 156 -4.91 11.06 -41.48
CA ALA A 156 -4.15 9.95 -42.04
C ALA A 156 -3.55 10.31 -43.40
N GLU A 157 -4.33 10.96 -44.27
CA GLU A 157 -3.83 11.41 -45.57
C GLU A 157 -2.74 12.48 -45.43
N ALA A 158 -2.84 13.41 -44.47
CA ALA A 158 -1.80 14.33 -44.12
C ALA A 158 -0.52 13.59 -43.68
N ALA A 159 -0.63 12.55 -42.84
CA ALA A 159 0.54 11.75 -42.45
C ALA A 159 1.17 11.00 -43.64
N ILE A 160 0.37 10.50 -44.58
CA ILE A 160 0.87 9.90 -45.83
C ILE A 160 1.59 10.93 -46.72
N ARG A 161 1.06 12.15 -46.80
CA ARG A 161 1.76 13.25 -47.54
C ARG A 161 3.07 13.59 -46.86
N ALA A 162 3.08 13.72 -45.54
CA ALA A 162 4.27 14.01 -44.75
C ALA A 162 5.34 12.92 -44.93
N ALA A 163 4.95 11.63 -44.94
CA ALA A 163 5.84 10.50 -45.16
C ALA A 163 6.58 10.56 -46.54
N LYS A 164 6.00 11.24 -47.52
CA LYS A 164 6.55 11.45 -48.86
C LYS A 164 7.23 12.82 -49.03
N GLY A 165 7.11 13.69 -48.03
CA GLY A 165 7.56 15.07 -48.07
C GLY A 165 8.91 15.32 -47.40
N THR A 166 9.17 16.58 -47.06
CA THR A 166 10.35 17.04 -46.33
C THR A 166 10.23 16.72 -44.83
N LYS A 167 11.37 16.53 -44.19
CA LYS A 167 11.51 16.26 -42.76
C LYS A 167 11.06 17.44 -41.90
N THR A 168 10.56 17.19 -40.71
CA THR A 168 10.23 18.24 -39.75
C THR A 168 11.52 18.73 -39.08
N VAL A 169 11.69 20.05 -39.04
CA VAL A 169 12.78 20.71 -38.33
C VAL A 169 12.23 21.40 -37.10
N PRO A 170 12.83 21.20 -35.92
CA PRO A 170 12.37 21.84 -34.71
C PRO A 170 12.55 23.37 -34.82
N MET A 171 11.49 24.10 -34.48
CA MET A 171 11.47 25.58 -34.58
C MET A 171 11.78 26.26 -33.24
N HIS A 172 11.86 25.51 -32.15
CA HIS A 172 12.12 26.07 -30.83
C HIS A 172 13.61 26.22 -30.54
N THR A 173 13.95 27.31 -29.86
CA THR A 173 15.28 27.57 -29.30
C THR A 173 15.16 27.72 -27.80
N PHE A 174 16.20 27.32 -27.08
CA PHE A 174 16.27 27.46 -25.62
C PHE A 174 16.89 28.81 -25.22
N SER A 175 17.01 29.09 -23.93
CA SER A 175 17.68 30.26 -23.41
C SER A 175 19.17 30.26 -23.79
N GLY A 176 19.80 31.46 -23.81
CA GLY A 176 21.17 31.65 -24.29
C GLY A 176 22.21 30.67 -23.72
N PRO A 177 22.29 30.47 -22.41
CA PRO A 177 23.23 29.51 -21.79
C PRO A 177 23.01 28.06 -22.22
N VAL A 178 21.75 27.65 -22.31
CA VAL A 178 21.37 26.30 -22.71
C VAL A 178 21.64 26.06 -24.18
N GLU A 179 21.24 27.02 -25.02
CA GLU A 179 21.45 26.96 -26.46
C GLU A 179 22.93 26.92 -26.82
N HIS A 180 23.78 27.71 -26.12
CA HIS A 180 25.21 27.67 -26.27
C HIS A 180 25.81 26.30 -25.95
N ALA A 181 25.43 25.71 -24.84
CA ALA A 181 25.89 24.36 -24.45
C ALA A 181 25.44 23.29 -25.47
N ILE A 182 24.18 23.36 -25.93
CA ILE A 182 23.65 22.42 -26.93
C ILE A 182 24.39 22.57 -28.27
N ALA A 183 24.67 23.78 -28.75
CA ALA A 183 25.42 24.00 -29.97
C ALA A 183 26.85 23.44 -29.88
N HIS A 184 27.54 23.61 -28.75
CA HIS A 184 28.83 22.95 -28.47
C HIS A 184 28.74 21.42 -28.50
N ILE A 185 27.68 20.84 -27.92
CA ILE A 185 27.47 19.40 -27.96
C ILE A 185 27.22 18.92 -29.40
N GLU A 186 26.43 19.67 -30.18
CA GLU A 186 26.17 19.34 -31.58
C GLU A 186 27.49 19.31 -32.40
N GLU A 187 28.36 20.29 -32.20
CA GLU A 187 29.64 20.36 -32.91
C GLU A 187 30.63 19.30 -32.40
N ALA A 188 30.79 19.14 -31.08
CA ALA A 188 31.86 18.35 -30.51
C ALA A 188 31.54 16.85 -30.39
N ALA A 189 30.27 16.49 -30.19
CA ALA A 189 29.89 15.13 -29.84
C ALA A 189 29.05 14.41 -30.90
N VAL A 190 28.17 15.10 -31.63
CA VAL A 190 27.19 14.49 -32.51
C VAL A 190 27.26 14.97 -33.98
N HIS A 191 28.24 15.76 -34.34
CA HIS A 191 28.45 16.30 -35.70
C HIS A 191 28.53 15.20 -36.80
N SER A 192 29.00 14.01 -36.45
CA SER A 192 29.07 12.85 -37.37
C SER A 192 27.71 12.23 -37.66
N MET A 193 26.67 12.59 -36.92
CA MET A 193 25.32 12.09 -37.11
C MET A 193 24.57 12.87 -38.18
N PRO A 194 23.47 12.29 -38.74
CA PRO A 194 22.60 13.05 -39.64
C PRO A 194 22.11 14.34 -38.99
N GLU A 195 22.17 15.46 -39.70
CA GLU A 195 21.83 16.80 -39.19
C GLU A 195 20.47 16.84 -38.47
N GLU A 196 19.49 16.13 -39.00
CA GLU A 196 18.17 16.04 -38.46
C GLU A 196 18.07 15.31 -37.07
N GLN A 197 19.14 14.63 -36.64
CA GLN A 197 19.18 13.91 -35.35
C GLN A 197 20.03 14.64 -34.31
N GLN A 198 20.92 15.54 -34.77
CA GLN A 198 21.91 16.18 -33.90
C GLN A 198 21.23 16.90 -32.72
N ARG A 199 20.18 17.65 -32.98
CA ARG A 199 19.44 18.41 -31.96
C ARG A 199 18.88 17.52 -30.82
N TRP A 200 18.26 16.40 -31.20
CA TRP A 200 17.70 15.48 -30.19
C TRP A 200 18.81 14.83 -29.36
N TYR A 201 19.88 14.36 -30.03
CA TYR A 201 20.97 13.72 -29.29
C TYR A 201 21.73 14.75 -28.43
N ALA A 202 21.92 15.98 -28.90
CA ALA A 202 22.55 17.03 -28.10
C ALA A 202 21.74 17.43 -26.88
N SER A 203 20.40 17.56 -27.01
CA SER A 203 19.51 17.83 -25.87
C SER A 203 19.56 16.70 -24.84
N LYS A 204 19.55 15.44 -25.28
CA LYS A 204 19.65 14.27 -24.39
C LYS A 204 21.05 14.11 -23.78
N PHE A 205 22.08 14.55 -24.48
CA PHE A 205 23.41 14.58 -23.93
C PHE A 205 23.55 15.66 -22.83
N PHE A 206 22.96 16.82 -23.05
CA PHE A 206 22.86 17.87 -22.02
C PHE A 206 22.15 17.38 -20.78
N GLU A 207 21.04 16.63 -20.93
CA GLU A 207 20.32 15.97 -19.84
C GLU A 207 21.11 14.82 -19.18
N ARG A 208 22.28 14.46 -19.69
CA ARG A 208 23.11 13.29 -19.27
C ARG A 208 22.36 11.96 -19.31
N ASP A 209 21.56 11.73 -20.37
CA ASP A 209 20.81 10.51 -20.58
C ASP A 209 21.72 9.28 -20.78
N ASP A 210 21.70 8.34 -19.82
CA ASP A 210 22.56 7.14 -19.81
C ASP A 210 22.45 6.31 -21.09
N LYS A 211 21.22 6.18 -21.64
CA LYS A 211 20.97 5.40 -22.84
C LYS A 211 21.54 6.03 -24.13
N VAL A 212 21.67 7.32 -24.15
CA VAL A 212 22.33 8.05 -25.24
C VAL A 212 23.83 7.99 -25.08
N LEU A 213 24.32 8.20 -23.87
CA LEU A 213 25.75 8.12 -23.56
C LEU A 213 26.35 6.74 -23.86
N GLU A 214 25.63 5.64 -23.56
CA GLU A 214 26.05 4.27 -23.89
C GLU A 214 26.24 4.03 -25.41
N LYS A 215 25.56 4.80 -26.26
CA LYS A 215 25.62 4.63 -27.73
C LYS A 215 26.68 5.52 -28.39
N LEU A 216 27.12 6.56 -27.70
CA LEU A 216 28.08 7.53 -28.22
C LEU A 216 29.50 7.21 -27.73
N SER A 217 30.42 6.95 -28.64
CA SER A 217 31.84 6.74 -28.29
C SER A 217 32.56 8.10 -28.36
N ILE A 218 32.56 8.84 -27.24
CA ILE A 218 33.14 10.18 -27.19
C ILE A 218 34.43 10.16 -26.36
N PRO A 219 35.50 10.85 -26.83
CA PRO A 219 36.74 10.98 -26.07
C PRO A 219 36.50 11.66 -24.71
N THR A 220 37.18 11.18 -23.66
CA THR A 220 37.03 11.69 -22.28
C THR A 220 37.33 13.19 -22.18
N GLU A 221 38.27 13.70 -23.00
CA GLU A 221 38.66 15.13 -23.06
C GLU A 221 37.50 16.00 -23.52
N THR A 222 36.82 15.58 -24.58
CA THR A 222 35.62 16.24 -25.13
C THR A 222 34.46 16.18 -24.10
N MET A 223 34.27 15.06 -23.43
CA MET A 223 33.25 14.92 -22.38
C MET A 223 33.48 15.87 -21.20
N ASN A 224 34.74 16.06 -20.80
CA ASN A 224 35.06 17.00 -19.71
C ASN A 224 34.77 18.43 -20.08
N HIS A 225 35.07 18.83 -21.33
CA HIS A 225 34.79 20.17 -21.83
C HIS A 225 33.27 20.44 -21.87
N ILE A 226 32.51 19.53 -22.44
CA ILE A 226 31.02 19.61 -22.46
C ILE A 226 30.44 19.68 -21.05
N GLU A 227 31.00 18.90 -20.12
CA GLU A 227 30.56 18.92 -18.72
C GLU A 227 30.76 20.29 -18.05
N GLU A 228 31.82 21.06 -18.46
CA GLU A 228 32.03 22.43 -17.96
C GLU A 228 30.93 23.36 -18.48
N ASP A 229 30.53 23.23 -19.74
CA ASP A 229 29.43 24.03 -20.33
C ASP A 229 28.08 23.72 -19.68
N ILE A 230 27.78 22.42 -19.45
CA ILE A 230 26.56 22.03 -18.76
C ILE A 230 26.53 22.58 -17.33
N LYS A 231 27.64 22.51 -16.59
CA LYS A 231 27.75 23.06 -15.24
C LYS A 231 27.65 24.59 -15.20
N ALA A 232 28.15 25.25 -16.21
CA ALA A 232 28.01 26.71 -16.32
C ALA A 232 26.51 27.07 -16.44
N ALA A 233 25.76 26.35 -17.29
CA ALA A 233 24.31 26.53 -17.41
C ALA A 233 23.56 26.17 -16.13
N GLU A 234 23.90 25.05 -15.47
CA GLU A 234 23.33 24.64 -14.18
C GLU A 234 23.58 25.70 -13.09
N THR A 235 24.76 26.27 -13.05
CA THR A 235 25.11 27.32 -12.08
C THR A 235 24.37 28.62 -12.33
N GLU A 236 24.23 29.03 -13.60
CA GLU A 236 23.54 30.26 -13.98
C GLU A 236 22.03 30.19 -13.74
N LEU A 237 21.41 29.00 -13.97
CA LEU A 237 19.97 28.78 -13.86
C LEU A 237 19.55 28.18 -12.52
N ASP A 238 20.50 27.87 -11.63
CA ASP A 238 20.29 27.32 -10.27
C ASP A 238 19.40 26.06 -10.24
N ASP A 239 19.58 25.19 -11.25
CA ASP A 239 18.81 23.94 -11.36
C ASP A 239 19.66 22.85 -12.06
N ASP A 240 19.22 21.58 -12.00
CA ASP A 240 19.86 20.47 -12.72
C ASP A 240 19.54 20.51 -14.23
N ALA A 241 20.40 19.89 -15.03
CA ALA A 241 20.32 19.93 -16.50
C ALA A 241 18.98 19.39 -17.04
N GLU A 242 18.39 18.37 -16.41
CA GLU A 242 17.11 17.80 -16.84
C GLU A 242 15.95 18.74 -16.53
N SER A 243 15.93 19.29 -15.32
CA SER A 243 14.95 20.29 -14.89
C SER A 243 15.02 21.55 -15.76
N ILE A 244 16.23 21.99 -16.12
CA ILE A 244 16.45 23.13 -17.01
C ILE A 244 15.79 22.90 -18.37
N ILE A 245 16.10 21.80 -19.07
CA ILE A 245 15.50 21.50 -20.37
C ILE A 245 13.98 21.39 -20.28
N THR A 246 13.49 20.76 -19.21
CA THR A 246 12.04 20.64 -18.97
C THR A 246 11.38 22.01 -18.81
N ASN A 247 11.99 22.90 -18.03
CA ASN A 247 11.49 24.25 -17.80
C ASN A 247 11.52 25.09 -19.05
N GLU A 248 12.61 25.06 -19.82
CA GLU A 248 12.76 25.74 -21.07
C GLU A 248 11.70 25.34 -22.11
N ARG A 249 11.37 24.04 -22.20
CA ARG A 249 10.26 23.55 -23.05
C ARG A 249 8.92 24.12 -22.59
N TYR A 250 8.65 24.18 -21.29
CA TYR A 250 7.41 24.76 -20.78
C TYR A 250 7.34 26.27 -21.01
N ILE A 251 8.45 27.00 -20.91
CA ILE A 251 8.51 28.44 -21.23
C ILE A 251 8.16 28.66 -22.72
N TYR A 252 8.75 27.90 -23.62
CA TYR A 252 8.42 27.93 -25.02
C TYR A 252 6.94 27.64 -25.30
N ILE A 253 6.40 26.55 -24.71
CA ILE A 253 5.01 26.16 -24.88
C ILE A 253 4.05 27.22 -24.32
N ALA A 254 4.37 27.83 -23.19
CA ALA A 254 3.54 28.89 -22.59
C ALA A 254 3.49 30.13 -23.49
N GLN A 255 4.61 30.50 -24.11
CA GLN A 255 4.68 31.62 -25.11
C GLN A 255 3.81 31.28 -26.32
N LEU A 256 3.94 30.07 -26.86
CA LEU A 256 3.22 29.61 -28.05
C LEU A 256 1.70 29.57 -27.78
N ILE A 257 1.26 29.06 -26.65
CA ILE A 257 -0.17 29.01 -26.27
C ILE A 257 -0.74 30.42 -26.12
N LYS A 258 -0.01 31.32 -25.49
CA LYS A 258 -0.43 32.72 -25.32
C LYS A 258 -0.74 33.40 -26.66
N GLY A 259 -0.03 33.02 -27.74
CA GLY A 259 -0.28 33.52 -29.09
C GLY A 259 -1.42 32.81 -29.83
N CYS A 260 -1.57 31.52 -29.63
CA CYS A 260 -2.41 30.62 -30.45
C CYS A 260 -3.73 30.19 -29.82
N TYR A 261 -3.90 30.33 -28.52
CA TYR A 261 -5.10 29.84 -27.82
C TYR A 261 -5.82 30.96 -27.07
N LYS A 262 -7.10 31.17 -27.40
CA LYS A 262 -7.97 32.13 -26.73
C LYS A 262 -9.06 31.39 -25.96
N LYS A 263 -8.99 31.47 -24.64
CA LYS A 263 -10.00 30.94 -23.73
C LYS A 263 -11.11 31.97 -23.55
N LYS A 264 -12.35 31.64 -23.88
CA LYS A 264 -13.49 32.57 -23.80
C LYS A 264 -13.81 32.96 -22.36
N SER A 265 -13.51 32.09 -21.37
CA SER A 265 -13.78 32.28 -19.96
C SER A 265 -12.50 32.55 -19.17
N THR A 266 -11.96 33.74 -19.29
CA THR A 266 -10.79 34.19 -18.50
C THR A 266 -11.13 34.65 -17.08
N GLU A 267 -12.41 34.78 -16.70
CA GLU A 267 -12.81 35.41 -15.42
C GLU A 267 -13.44 34.48 -14.38
N LYS A 268 -13.77 33.24 -14.73
CA LYS A 268 -14.32 32.33 -13.70
C LYS A 268 -13.44 31.08 -13.58
N LEU A 269 -12.63 31.08 -12.51
CA LEU A 269 -11.99 29.85 -12.05
C LEU A 269 -13.05 28.74 -11.98
N SER A 270 -12.75 27.57 -12.57
CA SER A 270 -13.64 26.42 -12.45
C SER A 270 -13.88 26.07 -10.98
N ALA A 271 -14.95 25.34 -10.67
CA ALA A 271 -15.14 24.87 -9.31
C ALA A 271 -13.94 24.04 -8.82
N SER A 272 -13.33 23.23 -9.73
CA SER A 272 -12.10 22.49 -9.46
C SER A 272 -10.94 23.41 -9.08
N ASP A 273 -10.69 24.48 -9.83
CA ASP A 273 -9.58 25.40 -9.56
C ASP A 273 -9.72 26.11 -8.23
N LYS A 274 -10.98 26.42 -7.82
CA LYS A 274 -11.25 27.02 -6.52
C LYS A 274 -10.98 26.06 -5.38
N ILE A 275 -11.39 24.80 -5.51
CA ILE A 275 -11.12 23.74 -4.55
C ILE A 275 -9.62 23.49 -4.47
N ASP A 276 -8.93 23.43 -5.62
CA ASP A 276 -7.50 23.19 -5.70
C ASP A 276 -6.69 24.28 -4.99
N LYS A 277 -7.07 25.55 -5.11
CA LYS A 277 -6.42 26.64 -4.34
C LYS A 277 -6.41 26.40 -2.83
N VAL A 278 -7.41 25.70 -2.30
CA VAL A 278 -7.51 25.41 -0.86
C VAL A 278 -6.81 24.07 -0.56
N VAL A 279 -7.12 23.04 -1.31
CA VAL A 279 -6.67 21.66 -1.05
C VAL A 279 -5.17 21.48 -1.35
N THR A 280 -4.64 22.17 -2.38
CA THR A 280 -3.21 22.14 -2.71
C THR A 280 -2.39 23.22 -2.05
N ASN A 281 -3.02 24.02 -1.16
CA ASN A 281 -2.34 25.06 -0.41
C ASN A 281 -1.26 24.44 0.50
N ARG A 282 -0.09 25.04 0.53
CA ARG A 282 1.08 24.58 1.28
C ARG A 282 0.82 24.33 2.77
N TRP A 283 -0.03 25.14 3.40
CA TRP A 283 -0.31 25.09 4.83
C TRP A 283 -1.62 24.38 5.15
N LEU A 284 -2.65 24.56 4.30
CA LEU A 284 -3.97 23.98 4.50
C LEU A 284 -4.10 22.57 3.93
N GLY A 285 -3.33 22.23 2.92
CA GLY A 285 -3.44 20.92 2.25
C GLY A 285 -3.18 19.73 3.18
N LEU A 286 -2.18 19.82 4.06
CA LEU A 286 -1.85 18.75 5.00
C LEU A 286 -2.92 18.58 6.10
N PRO A 287 -3.41 19.62 6.80
CA PRO A 287 -4.52 19.50 7.73
C PRO A 287 -5.80 18.97 7.08
N ILE A 288 -6.20 19.49 5.92
CA ILE A 288 -7.39 19.02 5.19
C ILE A 288 -7.25 17.53 4.89
N PHE A 289 -6.08 17.12 4.42
CA PHE A 289 -5.78 15.72 4.17
C PHE A 289 -5.90 14.86 5.44
N ALA A 290 -5.35 15.30 6.57
CA ALA A 290 -5.46 14.60 7.84
C ALA A 290 -6.93 14.39 8.25
N VAL A 291 -7.78 15.44 8.10
CA VAL A 291 -9.21 15.35 8.40
C VAL A 291 -9.93 14.38 7.46
N VAL A 292 -9.67 14.45 6.14
CA VAL A 292 -10.30 13.55 5.17
C VAL A 292 -9.93 12.09 5.46
N MET A 293 -8.66 11.82 5.76
CA MET A 293 -8.22 10.46 6.06
C MET A 293 -8.73 9.98 7.41
N PHE A 294 -8.79 10.86 8.41
CA PHE A 294 -9.44 10.53 9.68
C PHE A 294 -10.89 10.09 9.46
N LEU A 295 -11.66 10.84 8.67
CA LEU A 295 -13.04 10.46 8.35
C LEU A 295 -13.12 9.11 7.61
N VAL A 296 -12.21 8.86 6.66
CA VAL A 296 -12.17 7.58 5.94
C VAL A 296 -11.90 6.43 6.90
N TYR A 297 -10.90 6.59 7.76
CA TYR A 297 -10.56 5.54 8.74
C TYR A 297 -11.63 5.39 9.82
N TRP A 298 -12.20 6.49 10.29
CA TRP A 298 -13.29 6.43 11.26
C TRP A 298 -14.48 5.65 10.72
N VAL A 299 -14.90 5.92 9.48
CA VAL A 299 -16.00 5.16 8.84
C VAL A 299 -15.62 3.70 8.62
N ALA A 300 -14.39 3.43 8.17
CA ALA A 300 -13.96 2.08 7.82
C ALA A 300 -13.58 1.22 9.04
N MET A 301 -13.12 1.82 10.12
CA MET A 301 -12.60 1.09 11.29
C MET A 301 -13.52 1.14 12.51
N VAL A 302 -14.36 2.18 12.64
CA VAL A 302 -15.20 2.39 13.81
C VAL A 302 -16.67 2.44 13.43
N GLY A 303 -17.05 3.32 12.48
CA GLY A 303 -18.46 3.63 12.27
C GLY A 303 -19.27 2.54 11.57
N VAL A 304 -18.71 1.89 10.57
CA VAL A 304 -19.40 0.86 9.76
C VAL A 304 -18.58 -0.43 9.70
N GLY A 305 -17.26 -0.31 9.64
CA GLY A 305 -16.38 -1.46 9.44
C GLY A 305 -16.32 -2.36 10.65
N ALA A 306 -16.15 -1.84 11.88
CA ALA A 306 -16.11 -2.64 13.09
C ALA A 306 -17.44 -3.39 13.31
N PRO A 307 -18.62 -2.76 13.38
CA PRO A 307 -19.87 -3.51 13.60
C PRO A 307 -20.15 -4.58 12.53
N ALA A 308 -19.70 -4.35 11.30
CA ALA A 308 -19.83 -5.34 10.22
C ALA A 308 -18.83 -6.50 10.35
N THR A 309 -17.68 -6.23 10.95
CA THR A 309 -16.64 -7.25 11.23
C THR A 309 -17.03 -8.08 12.45
N ASP A 310 -17.52 -7.43 13.50
CA ASP A 310 -18.01 -8.10 14.71
C ASP A 310 -19.17 -9.03 14.34
N TRP A 311 -20.14 -8.54 13.56
CA TRP A 311 -21.19 -9.41 13.02
C TRP A 311 -20.64 -10.59 12.19
N ALA A 312 -19.55 -10.40 11.45
CA ALA A 312 -18.98 -11.49 10.65
C ALA A 312 -18.17 -12.46 11.51
N ASN A 313 -17.41 -11.97 12.50
CA ASN A 313 -16.60 -12.81 13.38
C ASN A 313 -17.46 -13.56 14.40
N ASP A 314 -18.26 -12.84 15.18
CA ASP A 314 -19.00 -13.42 16.29
C ASP A 314 -20.29 -14.05 15.81
N GLY A 315 -20.91 -13.47 14.78
CA GLY A 315 -22.14 -14.00 14.18
C GLY A 315 -21.88 -15.12 13.18
N VAL A 316 -21.28 -14.80 12.02
CA VAL A 316 -21.17 -15.78 10.92
C VAL A 316 -20.12 -16.84 11.20
N PHE A 317 -18.97 -16.47 11.75
CA PHE A 317 -17.84 -17.36 12.03
C PHE A 317 -17.62 -17.64 13.52
N GLY A 318 -18.49 -17.13 14.39
CA GLY A 318 -18.60 -17.45 15.82
C GLY A 318 -19.87 -18.24 16.10
N ASP A 319 -20.54 -17.92 17.20
CA ASP A 319 -21.66 -18.69 17.75
C ASP A 319 -22.96 -18.47 16.97
N GLY A 320 -23.20 -17.29 16.45
CA GLY A 320 -24.37 -16.97 15.65
C GLY A 320 -24.88 -15.55 15.83
N TRP A 321 -26.05 -15.24 15.26
CA TRP A 321 -26.66 -13.91 15.37
C TRP A 321 -28.17 -13.95 15.30
N HIS A 322 -28.81 -12.93 15.87
CA HIS A 322 -30.25 -12.75 15.73
C HIS A 322 -30.60 -12.18 14.36
N LEU A 323 -31.53 -12.79 13.65
CA LEU A 323 -31.96 -12.39 12.33
C LEU A 323 -32.46 -10.93 12.34
N LEU A 324 -31.84 -10.07 11.54
CA LEU A 324 -32.12 -8.62 11.47
C LEU A 324 -31.88 -7.87 12.80
N GLY A 325 -31.15 -8.44 13.74
CA GLY A 325 -30.90 -7.87 15.04
C GLY A 325 -32.13 -7.89 16.00
N ILE A 326 -33.18 -8.61 15.62
CA ILE A 326 -34.40 -8.70 16.44
C ILE A 326 -34.13 -9.63 17.62
N GLY A 327 -34.15 -9.08 18.83
CA GLY A 327 -33.83 -9.81 20.05
C GLY A 327 -32.40 -9.60 20.56
N SER A 328 -31.49 -9.12 19.73
CA SER A 328 -30.09 -8.94 20.10
C SER A 328 -29.88 -8.06 21.34
N ALA A 329 -30.65 -6.98 21.48
CA ALA A 329 -30.54 -6.08 22.64
C ALA A 329 -31.07 -6.77 23.93
N ALA A 330 -32.16 -7.53 23.83
CA ALA A 330 -32.70 -8.23 24.97
C ALA A 330 -31.83 -9.41 25.41
N TYR A 331 -31.20 -10.09 24.43
CA TYR A 331 -30.22 -11.15 24.75
C TYR A 331 -28.95 -10.53 25.35
N GLY A 332 -28.44 -9.40 24.78
CA GLY A 332 -27.29 -8.73 25.37
C GLY A 332 -27.53 -8.29 26.80
N GLU A 333 -28.70 -7.70 27.13
CA GLU A 333 -29.05 -7.31 28.47
C GLU A 333 -29.10 -8.55 29.42
N ALA A 334 -29.66 -9.66 28.95
CA ALA A 334 -29.72 -10.88 29.76
C ALA A 334 -28.34 -11.54 29.97
N SER A 335 -27.48 -11.49 28.94
CA SER A 335 -26.10 -11.98 29.05
C SER A 335 -25.24 -11.10 29.96
N ASP A 336 -25.38 -9.78 29.87
CA ASP A 336 -24.70 -8.83 30.74
C ASP A 336 -25.15 -9.02 32.22
N ASP A 337 -26.45 -9.21 32.44
CA ASP A 337 -26.98 -9.49 33.77
C ASP A 337 -26.44 -10.83 34.33
N TYR A 338 -26.37 -11.89 33.51
CA TYR A 338 -25.80 -13.17 33.90
C TYR A 338 -24.31 -13.04 34.27
N THR A 339 -23.54 -12.37 33.43
CA THR A 339 -22.10 -12.15 33.65
C THR A 339 -21.88 -11.33 34.94
N ALA A 340 -22.60 -10.23 35.10
CA ALA A 340 -22.50 -9.41 36.31
C ALA A 340 -22.89 -10.17 37.58
N ALA A 341 -23.91 -11.05 37.49
CA ALA A 341 -24.30 -11.93 38.61
C ALA A 341 -23.22 -12.94 38.94
N SER A 342 -22.65 -13.59 37.94
CA SER A 342 -21.56 -14.55 38.08
C SER A 342 -20.30 -13.93 38.69
N GLU A 343 -19.91 -12.76 38.21
CA GLU A 343 -18.76 -12.00 38.74
C GLU A 343 -18.96 -11.58 40.18
N ALA A 344 -20.19 -11.11 40.54
CA ALA A 344 -20.50 -10.73 41.91
C ALA A 344 -20.43 -11.94 42.87
N ILE A 345 -20.92 -13.12 42.44
CA ILE A 345 -20.81 -14.35 43.21
C ILE A 345 -19.36 -14.82 43.36
N ASN A 346 -18.59 -14.77 42.27
CA ASN A 346 -17.18 -15.14 42.28
C ASN A 346 -16.38 -14.22 43.21
N ALA A 347 -16.61 -12.91 43.20
CA ALA A 347 -15.91 -11.93 44.02
C ALA A 347 -16.06 -12.21 45.53
N PHE A 348 -17.24 -12.59 46.00
CA PHE A 348 -17.53 -12.77 47.41
C PHE A 348 -17.42 -14.23 47.88
N ALA A 349 -18.01 -15.17 47.13
CA ALA A 349 -18.08 -16.57 47.46
C ALA A 349 -16.93 -17.41 46.89
N GLY A 350 -16.21 -16.91 45.91
CA GLY A 350 -15.15 -17.62 45.20
C GLY A 350 -15.67 -18.80 44.37
N ILE A 351 -16.94 -18.73 43.96
CA ILE A 351 -17.59 -19.75 43.14
C ILE A 351 -17.57 -19.28 41.71
N ASP A 352 -16.87 -20.01 40.87
CA ASP A 352 -16.86 -19.81 39.43
C ASP A 352 -17.93 -20.65 38.75
N THR A 353 -18.95 -20.01 38.18
CA THR A 353 -20.08 -20.68 37.52
C THR A 353 -19.67 -21.34 36.19
N GLY A 354 -18.49 -21.02 35.67
CA GLY A 354 -17.91 -21.61 34.43
C GLY A 354 -16.98 -22.80 34.68
N ASP A 355 -16.76 -23.24 35.93
CA ASP A 355 -15.87 -24.36 36.25
C ASP A 355 -16.50 -25.73 35.85
N GLU A 356 -15.71 -26.64 35.29
CA GLU A 356 -16.15 -28.00 34.88
C GLU A 356 -16.67 -28.85 36.04
N GLU A 357 -16.27 -28.57 37.29
CA GLU A 357 -16.72 -29.25 38.50
C GLU A 357 -17.90 -28.55 39.22
N PHE A 358 -18.47 -27.50 38.57
CA PHE A 358 -19.56 -26.70 39.13
C PHE A 358 -20.84 -27.52 39.33
N ASP A 359 -21.38 -27.51 40.57
CA ASP A 359 -22.66 -28.17 40.93
C ASP A 359 -23.69 -27.12 41.39
N ALA A 360 -24.64 -26.83 40.50
CA ALA A 360 -25.67 -25.82 40.69
C ALA A 360 -26.50 -25.96 41.97
N ASP A 361 -26.84 -27.22 42.35
CA ASP A 361 -27.66 -27.46 43.54
C ASP A 361 -26.90 -27.13 44.83
N THR A 362 -25.61 -27.46 44.88
CA THR A 362 -24.74 -27.15 46.03
C THR A 362 -24.37 -25.68 46.06
N ALA A 363 -24.06 -25.07 44.93
CA ALA A 363 -23.69 -23.65 44.81
C ALA A 363 -24.84 -22.74 45.31
N LEU A 364 -26.10 -23.06 44.96
CA LEU A 364 -27.24 -22.24 45.36
C LEU A 364 -27.44 -22.21 46.89
N GLU A 365 -27.16 -23.31 47.62
CA GLU A 365 -27.19 -23.32 49.08
C GLU A 365 -26.01 -22.52 49.64
N GLU A 366 -24.82 -22.66 49.09
CA GLU A 366 -23.63 -21.96 49.57
C GLU A 366 -23.73 -20.44 49.40
N ILE A 367 -24.18 -19.93 48.25
CA ILE A 367 -24.34 -18.49 48.02
C ILE A 367 -25.42 -17.84 48.89
N LYS A 368 -26.49 -18.59 49.25
CA LYS A 368 -27.55 -18.10 50.14
C LYS A 368 -27.11 -18.00 51.60
N ASP A 369 -26.30 -18.95 52.04
CA ASP A 369 -25.81 -18.99 53.42
C ASP A 369 -24.56 -18.15 53.64
N PHE A 370 -23.98 -17.61 52.58
CA PHE A 370 -22.78 -16.78 52.63
C PHE A 370 -23.03 -15.45 53.33
N GLN A 371 -22.18 -15.11 54.29
CA GLN A 371 -22.21 -13.82 54.98
C GLN A 371 -20.84 -13.12 54.83
N PRO A 372 -20.80 -11.95 54.21
CA PRO A 372 -19.55 -11.26 53.96
C PRO A 372 -18.93 -10.74 55.26
N THR A 373 -17.63 -10.62 55.25
CA THR A 373 -16.84 -9.95 56.30
C THR A 373 -16.61 -8.47 55.99
N GLU A 374 -16.74 -8.09 54.75
CA GLU A 374 -16.56 -6.74 54.20
C GLU A 374 -17.67 -6.41 53.19
N ASP A 375 -18.02 -5.13 53.05
CA ASP A 375 -19.09 -4.69 52.15
C ASP A 375 -18.66 -4.65 50.67
N THR A 376 -17.37 -4.83 50.38
CA THR A 376 -16.80 -4.83 49.02
C THR A 376 -15.82 -6.00 48.84
N ALA A 377 -15.80 -6.58 47.65
CA ALA A 377 -14.83 -7.58 47.25
C ALA A 377 -14.25 -7.19 45.85
N THR A 378 -13.12 -7.73 45.45
CA THR A 378 -12.57 -7.53 44.13
C THR A 378 -12.53 -8.85 43.38
N VAL A 379 -12.76 -8.78 42.08
CA VAL A 379 -12.65 -9.91 41.16
C VAL A 379 -11.85 -9.46 39.95
N ASP A 380 -11.01 -10.35 39.49
CA ASP A 380 -10.23 -10.16 38.25
C ASP A 380 -11.07 -10.67 37.09
N VAL A 381 -11.48 -9.76 36.19
CA VAL A 381 -12.25 -10.06 34.98
C VAL A 381 -11.34 -9.95 33.77
N GLU A 382 -11.24 -10.99 32.98
CA GLU A 382 -10.46 -11.02 31.75
C GLU A 382 -11.32 -10.50 30.59
N ASP A 383 -10.82 -9.47 29.89
CA ASP A 383 -11.40 -8.95 28.66
C ASP A 383 -11.08 -9.92 27.50
N GLU A 384 -12.08 -10.51 26.92
CA GLU A 384 -11.93 -11.55 25.87
C GLU A 384 -11.19 -11.07 24.62
N GLU A 385 -11.29 -9.76 24.26
CA GLU A 385 -10.63 -9.24 23.07
C GLU A 385 -9.16 -8.91 23.29
N THR A 386 -8.85 -8.34 24.46
CA THR A 386 -7.51 -7.83 24.77
C THR A 386 -6.71 -8.76 25.65
N LEU A 387 -7.34 -9.74 26.27
CA LEU A 387 -6.81 -10.60 27.34
C LEU A 387 -6.26 -9.78 28.51
N ALA A 388 -6.79 -8.59 28.69
CA ALA A 388 -6.47 -7.71 29.78
C ALA A 388 -7.32 -8.08 31.00
N ILE A 389 -6.68 -8.08 32.17
CA ILE A 389 -7.39 -8.29 33.44
C ILE A 389 -7.72 -6.94 34.00
N ASN A 390 -8.97 -6.74 34.23
CA ASN A 390 -9.50 -5.59 34.91
C ASN A 390 -9.92 -6.02 36.34
N GLU A 391 -9.29 -5.41 37.34
CA GLU A 391 -9.73 -5.60 38.73
C GLU A 391 -11.03 -4.82 38.94
N MET A 392 -12.15 -5.53 39.06
CA MET A 392 -13.47 -4.95 39.25
C MET A 392 -13.88 -5.07 40.73
N THR A 393 -14.56 -4.05 41.22
CA THR A 393 -15.06 -4.01 42.58
C THR A 393 -16.52 -4.45 42.62
N ALA A 394 -16.82 -5.51 43.34
CA ALA A 394 -18.19 -5.96 43.63
C ALA A 394 -18.66 -5.40 44.99
N TYR A 395 -19.92 -5.04 45.06
CA TYR A 395 -20.59 -4.55 46.27
C TYR A 395 -21.61 -5.58 46.80
N TYR A 396 -21.73 -5.67 48.12
CA TYR A 396 -22.63 -6.65 48.72
C TYR A 396 -24.10 -6.24 48.62
N ASP A 397 -24.47 -5.06 49.15
CA ASP A 397 -25.85 -4.59 49.31
C ASP A 397 -26.24 -3.44 48.38
N ALA A 398 -25.35 -2.53 48.09
CA ALA A 398 -25.64 -1.36 47.28
C ALA A 398 -24.38 -0.81 46.57
N ILE A 399 -24.49 -0.50 45.29
CA ILE A 399 -23.46 0.18 44.50
C ILE A 399 -23.58 1.69 44.79
N PRO A 400 -22.52 2.39 45.23
CA PRO A 400 -22.54 3.85 45.44
C PRO A 400 -22.80 4.62 44.15
N ASP A 401 -23.53 5.74 44.22
CA ASP A 401 -23.83 6.63 43.09
C ASP A 401 -22.57 7.24 42.45
N ASP A 402 -21.43 7.25 43.12
CA ASP A 402 -20.14 7.74 42.69
C ASP A 402 -19.12 6.64 42.35
N ALA A 403 -19.58 5.39 42.28
CA ALA A 403 -18.76 4.27 41.84
C ALA A 403 -18.40 4.45 40.35
N ASP A 404 -17.17 4.09 39.99
CA ASP A 404 -16.70 4.15 38.61
C ASP A 404 -17.28 2.93 37.84
N GLU A 405 -18.15 3.20 36.89
CA GLU A 405 -18.82 2.17 36.08
C GLU A 405 -17.84 1.21 35.39
N ASP A 406 -16.67 1.73 34.95
CA ASP A 406 -15.65 0.96 34.22
C ASP A 406 -14.84 0.01 35.14
N SER A 407 -14.94 0.14 36.44
CA SER A 407 -14.24 -0.68 37.44
C SER A 407 -15.16 -1.30 38.51
N THR A 408 -16.47 -1.35 38.25
CA THR A 408 -17.46 -1.85 39.18
C THR A 408 -18.28 -2.96 38.54
N VAL A 409 -18.47 -4.09 39.24
CA VAL A 409 -19.39 -5.15 38.80
C VAL A 409 -20.81 -4.59 38.77
N GLY A 410 -21.52 -4.77 37.67
CA GLY A 410 -22.82 -4.14 37.40
C GLY A 410 -23.96 -4.59 38.29
N MET A 411 -23.73 -5.57 39.14
CA MET A 411 -24.74 -6.15 40.03
C MET A 411 -24.21 -6.33 41.46
N THR A 412 -25.10 -6.14 42.47
CA THR A 412 -24.74 -6.42 43.87
C THR A 412 -24.78 -7.91 44.14
N TYR A 413 -24.07 -8.39 45.18
CA TYR A 413 -24.13 -9.80 45.56
C TYR A 413 -25.54 -10.27 45.90
N VAL A 414 -26.32 -9.44 46.62
CA VAL A 414 -27.72 -9.76 47.02
C VAL A 414 -28.61 -9.88 45.78
N ASP A 415 -28.43 -8.98 44.80
CA ASP A 415 -29.20 -9.05 43.57
C ASP A 415 -28.78 -10.26 42.72
N ALA A 416 -27.49 -10.61 42.70
CA ALA A 416 -26.95 -11.77 41.98
C ALA A 416 -27.49 -13.11 42.57
N VAL A 417 -27.56 -13.23 43.90
CA VAL A 417 -28.21 -14.38 44.53
C VAL A 417 -29.67 -14.48 44.11
N SER A 418 -30.40 -13.34 44.10
CA SER A 418 -31.80 -13.30 43.66
C SER A 418 -31.96 -13.68 42.20
N TYR A 419 -31.02 -13.21 41.37
CA TYR A 419 -30.99 -13.54 39.95
C TYR A 419 -30.84 -15.04 39.68
N PHE A 420 -29.91 -15.73 40.35
CA PHE A 420 -29.72 -17.17 40.21
C PHE A 420 -30.83 -17.99 40.87
N GLU A 421 -31.53 -17.46 41.91
CA GLU A 421 -32.74 -18.09 42.44
C GLU A 421 -33.90 -18.12 41.43
N GLU A 422 -34.03 -17.06 40.62
CA GLU A 422 -35.12 -16.90 39.64
C GLU A 422 -34.81 -17.58 38.29
N ASN A 423 -33.56 -17.46 37.81
CA ASN A 423 -33.19 -17.87 36.46
C ASN A 423 -32.36 -19.17 36.38
N GLY A 424 -31.79 -19.63 37.53
CA GLY A 424 -30.83 -20.74 37.54
C GLY A 424 -29.43 -20.30 37.08
N PHE A 425 -28.50 -21.25 36.99
CA PHE A 425 -27.11 -21.01 36.61
C PHE A 425 -26.81 -21.27 35.11
N ASP A 426 -27.84 -21.65 34.35
CA ASP A 426 -27.66 -21.84 32.92
C ASP A 426 -27.51 -20.51 32.23
N GLU A 427 -26.54 -20.41 31.33
CA GLU A 427 -26.38 -19.21 30.49
C GLU A 427 -27.64 -18.96 29.65
N PRO A 428 -28.02 -17.68 29.41
CA PRO A 428 -29.18 -17.34 28.60
C PRO A 428 -29.07 -17.92 27.19
N ASP A 429 -30.06 -18.74 26.78
CA ASP A 429 -30.12 -19.26 25.40
C ASP A 429 -30.52 -18.13 24.41
N PRO A 430 -29.64 -17.76 23.46
CA PRO A 430 -29.97 -16.73 22.50
C PRO A 430 -31.25 -17.04 21.68
N ALA A 431 -31.64 -18.31 21.53
CA ALA A 431 -32.83 -18.69 20.79
C ALA A 431 -34.15 -18.28 21.48
N ASP A 432 -34.12 -18.02 22.79
CA ASP A 432 -35.31 -17.59 23.58
C ASP A 432 -35.67 -16.11 23.33
N TYR A 433 -34.70 -15.30 22.85
CA TYR A 433 -34.86 -13.85 22.66
C TYR A 433 -35.24 -13.44 21.23
N GLY A 434 -35.13 -14.38 20.27
CA GLY A 434 -35.48 -14.09 18.88
C GLY A 434 -35.19 -15.22 17.92
N VAL A 435 -35.20 -14.90 16.62
CA VAL A 435 -34.80 -15.87 15.59
C VAL A 435 -33.30 -15.95 15.54
N TRP A 436 -32.78 -16.93 16.21
CA TRP A 436 -31.32 -17.20 16.25
C TRP A 436 -30.88 -17.93 14.99
N VAL A 437 -29.79 -17.48 14.41
CA VAL A 437 -29.11 -18.11 13.26
C VAL A 437 -27.72 -18.55 13.76
N PRO A 438 -27.51 -19.84 13.98
CA PRO A 438 -26.21 -20.33 14.46
C PRO A 438 -25.11 -20.07 13.43
N GLY A 439 -23.93 -19.83 13.94
CA GLY A 439 -22.75 -19.56 13.10
C GLY A 439 -22.32 -20.79 12.28
N VAL A 440 -21.46 -20.55 11.31
CA VAL A 440 -20.93 -21.61 10.45
C VAL A 440 -20.15 -22.69 11.25
N PRO A 441 -19.32 -22.32 12.27
CA PRO A 441 -18.64 -23.31 13.10
C PRO A 441 -19.62 -24.22 13.82
N VAL A 442 -20.66 -23.66 14.45
CA VAL A 442 -21.69 -24.41 15.19
C VAL A 442 -22.42 -25.37 14.26
N LEU A 443 -22.90 -24.90 13.10
CA LEU A 443 -23.58 -25.75 12.11
C LEU A 443 -22.72 -26.91 11.62
N ILE A 444 -21.42 -26.67 11.44
CA ILE A 444 -20.47 -27.70 10.99
C ILE A 444 -20.17 -28.64 12.16
N GLY A 445 -19.97 -28.14 13.38
CA GLY A 445 -19.78 -28.92 14.59
C GLY A 445 -20.91 -29.90 14.78
N ASP A 446 -22.15 -29.41 14.82
CA ASP A 446 -23.37 -30.23 14.97
C ASP A 446 -23.45 -31.34 13.90
N ALA A 447 -23.08 -31.00 12.65
CA ALA A 447 -23.10 -31.97 11.56
C ALA A 447 -22.02 -33.06 11.72
N LEU A 448 -20.84 -32.71 12.22
CA LEU A 448 -19.73 -33.62 12.47
C LEU A 448 -20.05 -34.55 13.65
N ASP A 449 -20.64 -34.02 14.71
CA ASP A 449 -21.06 -34.76 15.89
C ASP A 449 -22.19 -35.75 15.55
N ALA A 450 -23.17 -35.29 14.76
CA ALA A 450 -24.23 -36.16 14.24
C ALA A 450 -23.70 -37.30 13.34
N ALA A 451 -22.56 -37.06 12.66
CA ALA A 451 -21.86 -38.05 11.83
C ALA A 451 -20.99 -39.01 12.66
N GLY A 452 -20.74 -38.71 13.95
CA GLY A 452 -19.85 -39.48 14.83
C GLY A 452 -18.40 -39.48 14.34
N THR A 453 -17.89 -38.29 13.93
CA THR A 453 -16.54 -38.13 13.41
C THR A 453 -15.50 -38.25 14.53
N ALA A 454 -14.27 -38.62 14.17
CA ALA A 454 -13.19 -38.73 15.15
C ALA A 454 -12.68 -37.33 15.53
N ASP A 455 -12.27 -37.15 16.80
CA ASP A 455 -11.86 -35.88 17.41
C ASP A 455 -10.82 -35.10 16.61
N TRP A 456 -9.79 -35.82 16.08
CA TRP A 456 -8.79 -35.21 15.24
C TRP A 456 -9.34 -34.60 13.92
N LEU A 457 -10.47 -35.16 13.41
CA LEU A 457 -11.11 -34.67 12.20
C LEU A 457 -12.01 -33.48 12.54
N ASN A 458 -12.64 -33.47 13.67
CA ASN A 458 -13.41 -32.34 14.21
C ASN A 458 -12.47 -31.14 14.40
N GLY A 459 -11.36 -31.30 15.10
CA GLY A 459 -10.37 -30.25 15.28
C GLY A 459 -9.76 -29.78 13.96
N LEU A 460 -9.45 -30.68 13.02
CA LEU A 460 -8.95 -30.25 11.69
C LEU A 460 -9.97 -29.38 10.95
N ILE A 461 -11.25 -29.74 11.00
CA ILE A 461 -12.29 -29.02 10.28
C ILE A 461 -12.65 -27.72 11.00
N LEU A 462 -12.92 -27.75 12.30
CA LEU A 462 -13.33 -26.58 13.07
C LEU A 462 -12.16 -25.62 13.28
N ASP A 463 -11.09 -26.06 13.95
CA ASP A 463 -9.99 -25.18 14.36
C ASP A 463 -8.99 -24.91 13.21
N GLY A 464 -8.74 -25.93 12.37
CA GLY A 464 -7.80 -25.80 11.26
C GLY A 464 -8.38 -25.10 10.03
N ILE A 465 -9.61 -25.43 9.62
CA ILE A 465 -10.22 -24.94 8.38
C ILE A 465 -11.19 -23.80 8.65
N VAL A 466 -12.20 -24.03 9.50
CA VAL A 466 -13.31 -23.08 9.70
C VAL A 466 -12.82 -21.86 10.45
N ALA A 467 -12.12 -22.03 11.56
CA ALA A 467 -11.52 -20.90 12.30
C ALA A 467 -10.50 -20.15 11.45
N GLY A 468 -9.62 -20.87 10.71
CA GLY A 468 -8.64 -20.23 9.83
C GLY A 468 -9.23 -19.46 8.65
N VAL A 469 -10.34 -19.93 8.07
CA VAL A 469 -11.09 -19.23 7.02
C VAL A 469 -11.90 -18.10 7.64
N GLY A 470 -12.51 -18.32 8.80
CA GLY A 470 -13.29 -17.35 9.56
C GLY A 470 -12.48 -16.11 9.89
N ALA A 471 -11.31 -16.29 10.49
CA ALA A 471 -10.38 -15.20 10.81
C ALA A 471 -10.03 -14.28 9.63
N VAL A 472 -10.07 -14.80 8.40
CA VAL A 472 -9.82 -14.01 7.20
C VAL A 472 -11.08 -13.36 6.65
N LEU A 473 -12.18 -14.14 6.59
CA LEU A 473 -13.43 -13.67 6.01
C LEU A 473 -14.14 -12.68 6.95
N GLY A 474 -13.93 -12.80 8.26
CA GLY A 474 -14.41 -11.86 9.25
C GLY A 474 -13.96 -10.43 8.99
N PHE A 475 -12.72 -10.23 8.54
CA PHE A 475 -12.20 -8.89 8.18
C PHE A 475 -12.65 -8.37 6.80
N VAL A 476 -13.29 -9.19 5.98
CA VAL A 476 -13.71 -8.76 4.62
C VAL A 476 -14.68 -7.58 4.65
N PRO A 477 -15.69 -7.51 5.53
CA PRO A 477 -16.60 -6.38 5.58
C PRO A 477 -15.87 -5.03 5.76
N GLN A 478 -15.00 -4.94 6.77
CA GLN A 478 -14.19 -3.75 7.04
C GLN A 478 -13.30 -3.37 5.85
N MET A 479 -12.68 -4.36 5.22
CA MET A 479 -11.85 -4.15 4.02
C MET A 479 -12.66 -3.65 2.84
N LEU A 480 -13.89 -4.12 2.65
CA LEU A 480 -14.78 -3.64 1.58
C LEU A 480 -15.17 -2.18 1.80
N VAL A 481 -15.48 -1.80 3.03
CA VAL A 481 -15.78 -0.39 3.38
C VAL A 481 -14.57 0.49 3.10
N LEU A 482 -13.37 0.07 3.52
CA LEU A 482 -12.14 0.79 3.23
C LEU A 482 -11.90 0.92 1.72
N PHE A 483 -12.05 -0.16 0.95
CA PHE A 483 -11.90 -0.12 -0.51
C PHE A 483 -12.94 0.78 -1.18
N LEU A 484 -14.16 0.82 -0.67
CA LEU A 484 -15.22 1.71 -1.15
C LEU A 484 -14.82 3.16 -1.00
N MET A 485 -14.37 3.55 0.20
CA MET A 485 -13.95 4.92 0.50
C MET A 485 -12.73 5.33 -0.32
N LEU A 486 -11.72 4.45 -0.42
CA LEU A 486 -10.52 4.71 -1.24
C LEU A 486 -10.85 4.79 -2.73
N ALA A 487 -11.71 3.93 -3.25
CA ALA A 487 -12.16 3.98 -4.65
C ALA A 487 -12.91 5.28 -4.95
N PHE A 488 -13.70 5.78 -4.00
CA PHE A 488 -14.35 7.08 -4.10
C PHE A 488 -13.35 8.23 -4.17
N LEU A 489 -12.37 8.29 -3.25
CA LEU A 489 -11.33 9.33 -3.23
C LEU A 489 -10.44 9.32 -4.48
N GLU A 490 -10.14 8.13 -5.00
CA GLU A 490 -9.38 7.95 -6.23
C GLU A 490 -10.21 8.43 -7.44
N ALA A 491 -11.44 7.97 -7.54
CA ALA A 491 -12.34 8.30 -8.65
C ALA A 491 -12.72 9.79 -8.70
N CYS A 492 -12.88 10.47 -7.56
CA CYS A 492 -13.15 11.92 -7.56
C CYS A 492 -11.90 12.77 -7.88
N GLY A 493 -10.70 12.18 -7.93
CA GLY A 493 -9.45 12.86 -8.24
C GLY A 493 -8.72 13.50 -7.04
N TYR A 494 -9.18 13.24 -5.81
CA TYR A 494 -8.56 13.80 -4.59
C TYR A 494 -7.16 13.25 -4.34
N MET A 495 -6.94 11.95 -4.60
CA MET A 495 -5.65 11.29 -4.35
C MET A 495 -4.49 11.91 -5.15
N ALA A 496 -4.76 12.40 -6.36
CA ALA A 496 -3.76 13.10 -7.18
C ALA A 496 -3.26 14.39 -6.52
N ARG A 497 -4.14 15.15 -5.86
CA ARG A 497 -3.80 16.41 -5.16
C ARG A 497 -2.92 16.17 -3.95
N ILE A 498 -3.23 15.13 -3.20
CA ILE A 498 -2.44 14.76 -2.03
C ILE A 498 -1.03 14.36 -2.44
N ALA A 499 -0.91 13.51 -3.47
CA ALA A 499 0.38 13.12 -4.00
C ALA A 499 1.22 14.35 -4.42
N PHE A 500 0.58 15.35 -5.02
CA PHE A 500 1.23 16.62 -5.39
C PHE A 500 1.71 17.42 -4.17
N VAL A 501 0.88 17.59 -3.14
CA VAL A 501 1.25 18.34 -1.92
C VAL A 501 2.43 17.70 -1.20
N LEU A 502 2.44 16.37 -1.15
CA LEU A 502 3.43 15.59 -0.40
C LEU A 502 4.71 15.30 -1.19
N ASP A 503 4.70 15.44 -2.51
CA ASP A 503 5.86 15.17 -3.36
C ASP A 503 7.10 15.95 -2.90
N ARG A 504 6.94 17.22 -2.57
CA ARG A 504 8.03 18.07 -2.08
C ARG A 504 8.67 17.56 -0.78
N ILE A 505 7.88 16.92 0.09
CA ILE A 505 8.36 16.38 1.36
C ILE A 505 9.09 15.07 1.11
N PHE A 506 8.47 14.16 0.33
CA PHE A 506 9.01 12.83 0.08
C PHE A 506 10.26 12.83 -0.78
N ARG A 507 10.37 13.75 -1.75
CA ARG A 507 11.60 13.94 -2.55
C ARG A 507 12.83 14.21 -1.69
N LYS A 508 12.70 14.95 -0.60
CA LYS A 508 13.82 15.18 0.33
C LYS A 508 14.36 13.89 0.94
N PHE A 509 13.51 12.87 1.06
CA PHE A 509 13.87 11.55 1.57
C PHE A 509 14.18 10.54 0.45
N GLY A 510 14.19 10.99 -0.81
CA GLY A 510 14.50 10.14 -1.97
C GLY A 510 13.37 9.25 -2.44
N LEU A 511 12.15 9.50 -1.98
CA LEU A 511 10.92 8.83 -2.41
C LEU A 511 10.09 9.78 -3.28
N SER A 512 9.36 9.27 -4.25
CA SER A 512 8.40 10.08 -5.00
C SER A 512 7.17 10.41 -4.14
N GLY A 513 6.51 11.54 -4.40
CA GLY A 513 5.27 11.88 -3.70
C GLY A 513 4.16 10.86 -3.86
N LYS A 514 4.18 10.09 -4.95
CA LYS A 514 3.26 8.96 -5.16
C LYS A 514 3.47 7.82 -4.16
N SER A 515 4.66 7.69 -3.56
CA SER A 515 4.98 6.67 -2.57
C SER A 515 4.20 6.83 -1.26
N PHE A 516 3.76 8.04 -0.96
CA PHE A 516 2.98 8.30 0.25
C PHE A 516 1.61 7.62 0.24
N ILE A 517 0.96 7.53 -0.92
CA ILE A 517 -0.37 6.92 -1.05
C ILE A 517 -0.36 5.45 -0.59
N PRO A 518 0.54 4.58 -1.10
CA PRO A 518 0.71 3.23 -0.57
C PRO A 518 0.96 3.15 0.93
N MET A 519 1.82 4.02 1.46
CA MET A 519 2.18 4.03 2.89
C MET A 519 0.99 4.40 3.77
N LEU A 520 0.21 5.40 3.34
CA LEU A 520 -0.98 5.80 4.05
C LEU A 520 -2.03 4.69 4.08
N ILE A 521 -2.34 4.11 2.91
CA ILE A 521 -3.28 3.00 2.81
C ILE A 521 -2.80 1.81 3.66
N GLY A 522 -1.49 1.64 3.77
CA GLY A 522 -0.83 0.62 4.59
C GLY A 522 -1.12 0.73 6.09
N VAL A 523 -1.49 1.91 6.60
CA VAL A 523 -1.94 2.09 8.00
C VAL A 523 -3.21 1.27 8.28
N GLY A 524 -4.13 1.23 7.35
CA GLY A 524 -5.32 0.38 7.46
C GLY A 524 -4.98 -1.10 7.23
N CYS A 525 -4.41 -1.40 6.07
CA CYS A 525 -3.99 -2.77 5.71
C CYS A 525 -2.82 -2.75 4.73
N GLY A 526 -1.83 -3.61 4.98
CA GLY A 526 -0.64 -3.73 4.13
C GLY A 526 -0.93 -4.22 2.72
N VAL A 527 -1.96 -5.05 2.51
CA VAL A 527 -2.32 -5.61 1.20
C VAL A 527 -2.71 -4.52 0.19
N PRO A 528 -3.75 -3.69 0.46
CA PRO A 528 -4.09 -2.59 -0.44
C PRO A 528 -3.00 -1.54 -0.50
N GLY A 529 -2.25 -1.32 0.59
CA GLY A 529 -1.10 -0.43 0.60
C GLY A 529 -0.07 -0.84 -0.46
N VAL A 530 0.35 -2.09 -0.47
CA VAL A 530 1.28 -2.60 -1.49
C VAL A 530 0.67 -2.55 -2.89
N MET A 531 -0.60 -2.90 -3.05
CA MET A 531 -1.29 -2.85 -4.36
C MET A 531 -1.38 -1.44 -4.93
N ALA A 532 -1.51 -0.42 -4.08
CA ALA A 532 -1.55 0.98 -4.51
C ALA A 532 -0.23 1.46 -5.13
N SER A 533 0.88 0.76 -4.90
CA SER A 533 2.16 1.06 -5.54
C SER A 533 2.16 1.00 -7.07
N ARG A 534 1.12 0.41 -7.68
CA ARG A 534 0.91 0.41 -9.14
C ARG A 534 0.81 1.81 -9.74
N THR A 535 0.41 2.79 -8.94
CA THR A 535 0.33 4.18 -9.37
C THR A 535 1.70 4.84 -9.56
N ILE A 536 2.77 4.17 -9.10
CA ILE A 536 4.14 4.64 -9.22
C ILE A 536 4.73 4.09 -10.53
N GLU A 537 5.01 4.97 -11.45
CA GLU A 537 5.48 4.65 -12.81
C GLU A 537 6.93 4.17 -12.80
N ASN A 538 7.79 4.85 -12.02
CA ASN A 538 9.20 4.46 -11.89
C ASN A 538 9.32 3.13 -11.13
N GLU A 539 9.88 2.12 -11.79
CA GLU A 539 9.99 0.77 -11.23
C GLU A 539 10.87 0.72 -9.98
N ARG A 540 11.91 1.53 -9.92
CA ARG A 540 12.82 1.65 -8.77
C ARG A 540 12.10 2.23 -7.56
N ASP A 541 11.41 3.35 -7.72
CA ASP A 541 10.64 4.00 -6.65
C ASP A 541 9.49 3.10 -6.19
N ARG A 542 8.85 2.40 -7.14
CA ARG A 542 7.81 1.42 -6.83
C ARG A 542 8.35 0.28 -5.96
N ARG A 543 9.50 -0.29 -6.31
CA ARG A 543 10.14 -1.35 -5.52
C ARG A 543 10.51 -0.87 -4.12
N MET A 544 11.11 0.33 -3.99
CA MET A 544 11.42 0.92 -2.69
C MET A 544 10.16 1.11 -1.86
N THR A 545 9.10 1.63 -2.45
CA THR A 545 7.81 1.84 -1.77
C THR A 545 7.21 0.52 -1.30
N ILE A 546 7.19 -0.52 -2.14
CA ILE A 546 6.71 -1.86 -1.76
C ILE A 546 7.49 -2.40 -0.55
N MET A 547 8.80 -2.23 -0.52
CA MET A 547 9.66 -2.71 0.57
C MET A 547 9.45 -1.98 1.89
N THR A 548 9.01 -0.74 1.87
CA THR A 548 8.91 0.12 3.06
C THR A 548 7.47 0.34 3.55
N THR A 549 6.47 0.16 2.70
CA THR A 549 5.05 0.44 3.02
C THR A 549 4.56 -0.33 4.24
N THR A 550 5.00 -1.56 4.45
CA THR A 550 4.52 -2.43 5.52
C THR A 550 5.21 -2.22 6.87
N PHE A 551 6.15 -1.28 6.98
CA PHE A 551 6.76 -0.90 8.25
C PHE A 551 5.80 -0.15 9.16
N ILE A 552 4.84 0.57 8.59
CA ILE A 552 3.82 1.24 9.38
C ILE A 552 2.86 0.20 9.97
N PRO A 553 2.40 0.35 11.23
CA PRO A 553 1.42 -0.54 11.82
C PRO A 553 0.12 -0.53 11.01
N CYS A 554 -0.42 -1.71 10.72
CA CYS A 554 -1.77 -1.88 10.18
C CYS A 554 -2.74 -2.26 11.31
N GLY A 555 -4.04 -2.23 11.04
CA GLY A 555 -5.07 -2.57 12.02
C GLY A 555 -4.83 -3.92 12.72
N ALA A 556 -4.45 -4.95 11.97
CA ALA A 556 -4.13 -6.29 12.50
C ALA A 556 -2.94 -6.35 13.48
N LYS A 557 -2.14 -5.30 13.59
CA LYS A 557 -1.04 -5.20 14.57
C LYS A 557 -1.46 -4.49 15.86
N VAL A 558 -2.60 -3.81 15.88
CA VAL A 558 -3.03 -2.99 17.03
C VAL A 558 -3.30 -3.83 18.26
N PRO A 559 -4.04 -4.96 18.21
CA PRO A 559 -4.26 -5.81 19.38
C PRO A 559 -2.94 -6.31 19.99
N PHE A 560 -1.99 -6.73 19.14
CA PHE A 560 -0.67 -7.14 19.62
C PHE A 560 0.11 -5.99 20.30
N ILE A 561 0.03 -4.76 19.75
CA ILE A 561 0.64 -3.59 20.40
C ILE A 561 -0.04 -3.33 21.74
N GLY A 562 -1.36 -3.45 21.83
CA GLY A 562 -2.14 -3.31 23.06
C GLY A 562 -1.77 -4.35 24.11
N MET A 563 -1.70 -5.62 23.74
CA MET A 563 -1.31 -6.72 24.62
C MET A 563 0.08 -6.50 25.24
N ILE A 564 1.09 -6.15 24.46
CA ILE A 564 2.44 -5.88 24.98
C ILE A 564 2.48 -4.61 25.84
N ALA A 565 1.70 -3.58 25.46
CA ALA A 565 1.58 -2.36 26.27
C ALA A 565 0.87 -2.63 27.60
N GLY A 566 -0.18 -3.45 27.61
CA GLY A 566 -0.91 -3.88 28.80
C GLY A 566 -0.03 -4.71 29.72
N ALA A 567 0.50 -5.83 29.20
CA ALA A 567 1.25 -6.80 30.00
C ALA A 567 2.54 -6.23 30.62
N LEU A 568 3.28 -5.36 29.93
CA LEU A 568 4.62 -4.93 30.35
C LEU A 568 4.70 -3.45 30.75
N PHE A 569 3.74 -2.63 30.39
CA PHE A 569 3.82 -1.16 30.56
C PHE A 569 2.54 -0.56 31.16
N GLY A 570 1.68 -1.37 31.76
CA GLY A 570 0.44 -0.94 32.42
C GLY A 570 -0.50 -0.15 31.49
N GLY A 571 -0.69 -0.61 30.27
CA GLY A 571 -1.58 0.03 29.30
C GLY A 571 -1.11 1.36 28.73
N SER A 572 0.19 1.70 28.86
CA SER A 572 0.73 3.01 28.49
C SER A 572 0.50 3.38 27.03
N ALA A 573 -0.31 4.40 26.81
CA ALA A 573 -0.57 4.98 25.48
C ALA A 573 0.71 5.44 24.74
N TRP A 574 1.79 5.73 25.48
CA TRP A 574 3.08 6.09 24.88
C TRP A 574 3.72 4.94 24.12
N VAL A 575 3.56 3.70 24.57
CA VAL A 575 4.09 2.51 23.89
C VAL A 575 3.39 2.33 22.56
N SER A 576 2.07 2.38 22.55
CA SER A 576 1.25 2.28 21.33
C SER A 576 1.58 3.41 20.35
N THR A 577 1.65 4.65 20.83
CA THR A 577 2.02 5.80 20.00
C THR A 577 3.44 5.66 19.43
N SER A 578 4.40 5.20 20.24
CA SER A 578 5.79 5.01 19.81
C SER A 578 5.93 4.01 18.66
N ALA A 579 5.09 2.97 18.61
CA ALA A 579 5.09 1.98 17.54
C ALA A 579 4.83 2.62 16.16
N TYR A 580 3.90 3.57 16.09
CA TYR A 580 3.66 4.32 14.84
C TYR A 580 4.83 5.21 14.45
N PHE A 581 5.43 5.92 15.42
CA PHE A 581 6.61 6.75 15.16
C PHE A 581 7.81 5.93 14.72
N ILE A 582 8.02 4.75 15.29
CA ILE A 582 9.08 3.82 14.85
C ILE A 582 8.83 3.35 13.42
N GLY A 583 7.59 3.01 13.07
CA GLY A 583 7.21 2.65 11.70
C GLY A 583 7.52 3.76 10.71
N MET A 584 7.14 5.00 11.02
CA MET A 584 7.44 6.18 10.18
C MET A 584 8.95 6.44 10.08
N ALA A 585 9.67 6.38 11.19
CA ALA A 585 11.14 6.53 11.20
C ALA A 585 11.81 5.44 10.36
N ALA A 586 11.35 4.19 10.47
CA ALA A 586 11.84 3.07 9.70
C ALA A 586 11.67 3.29 8.18
N ILE A 587 10.53 3.83 7.75
CA ILE A 587 10.28 4.18 6.34
C ILE A 587 11.29 5.23 5.86
N ILE A 588 11.47 6.32 6.62
CA ILE A 588 12.35 7.43 6.26
C ILE A 588 13.82 6.96 6.21
N ILE A 589 14.28 6.30 7.28
CA ILE A 589 15.66 5.79 7.37
C ILE A 589 15.94 4.78 6.25
N SER A 590 15.03 3.85 6.04
CA SER A 590 15.12 2.84 5.00
C SER A 590 15.11 3.45 3.59
N GLY A 591 14.25 4.44 3.34
CA GLY A 591 14.20 5.18 2.07
C GLY A 591 15.54 5.86 1.76
N ILE A 592 16.10 6.59 2.74
CA ILE A 592 17.40 7.26 2.59
C ILE A 592 18.53 6.25 2.36
N MET A 593 18.56 5.15 3.15
CA MET A 593 19.59 4.11 3.03
C MET A 593 19.53 3.40 1.67
N LEU A 594 18.33 3.00 1.24
CA LEU A 594 18.13 2.31 -0.04
C LEU A 594 18.53 3.20 -1.21
N LYS A 595 18.15 4.48 -1.22
CA LYS A 595 18.53 5.44 -2.28
C LYS A 595 20.06 5.52 -2.44
N LYS A 596 20.82 5.36 -1.37
CA LYS A 596 22.29 5.42 -1.42
C LYS A 596 22.96 4.12 -1.88
N THR A 597 22.16 3.10 -2.19
CA THR A 597 22.68 1.85 -2.75
C THR A 597 22.67 1.91 -4.28
N LYS A 598 23.65 1.25 -4.92
CA LYS A 598 23.77 1.19 -6.39
C LYS A 598 22.50 0.65 -7.09
N MET A 599 21.66 -0.13 -6.38
CA MET A 599 20.44 -0.73 -6.94
C MET A 599 19.26 0.25 -7.03
N PHE A 600 19.24 1.26 -6.16
CA PHE A 600 18.13 2.22 -6.04
C PHE A 600 18.57 3.67 -6.24
N SER A 601 19.81 3.87 -6.68
CA SER A 601 20.36 5.19 -6.95
C SER A 601 19.71 5.86 -8.15
N GLY A 602 19.65 7.19 -8.15
CA GLY A 602 19.11 8.05 -9.20
C GLY A 602 18.01 8.99 -8.66
N ASP A 603 17.70 10.04 -9.41
CA ASP A 603 16.70 11.00 -9.00
C ASP A 603 15.30 10.42 -9.03
N PRO A 604 14.43 10.76 -8.05
CA PRO A 604 13.03 10.39 -8.11
C PRO A 604 12.40 11.02 -9.36
N ALA A 605 11.60 10.25 -10.09
CA ALA A 605 10.93 10.74 -11.27
C ALA A 605 10.18 12.06 -10.97
N PRO A 606 10.30 13.09 -11.83
CA PRO A 606 9.59 14.32 -11.63
C PRO A 606 8.08 14.05 -11.56
N PHE A 607 7.42 14.70 -10.62
CA PHE A 607 5.97 14.55 -10.45
C PHE A 607 5.24 15.31 -11.57
N VAL A 608 5.12 14.68 -12.72
CA VAL A 608 4.34 15.18 -13.85
C VAL A 608 2.99 14.46 -13.85
N MET A 609 2.03 14.95 -13.05
CA MET A 609 0.69 14.40 -13.05
C MET A 609 -0.34 15.49 -13.25
N GLU A 610 -1.26 15.29 -14.21
CA GLU A 610 -2.45 16.15 -14.30
C GLU A 610 -3.25 16.03 -13.02
N LEU A 611 -3.70 17.17 -12.52
CA LEU A 611 -4.76 17.19 -11.56
C LEU A 611 -6.08 17.05 -12.35
N PRO A 612 -6.68 15.85 -12.47
CA PRO A 612 -7.91 15.67 -13.22
C PRO A 612 -8.98 16.57 -12.60
N ALA A 613 -9.88 17.16 -13.41
CA ALA A 613 -10.97 17.96 -12.87
C ALA A 613 -11.77 17.12 -11.86
N TYR A 614 -12.19 17.72 -10.74
CA TYR A 614 -13.09 17.03 -9.82
C TYR A 614 -14.38 16.65 -10.54
N HIS A 615 -14.75 15.40 -10.43
CA HIS A 615 -16.02 14.92 -10.92
C HIS A 615 -16.65 13.98 -9.89
N TRP A 616 -17.97 13.98 -9.86
CA TRP A 616 -18.68 13.06 -8.99
C TRP A 616 -18.57 11.66 -9.59
N PRO A 617 -18.01 10.69 -8.89
CA PRO A 617 -17.84 9.35 -9.44
C PRO A 617 -19.18 8.64 -9.60
N THR A 618 -19.34 7.84 -10.64
CA THR A 618 -20.52 6.99 -10.81
C THR A 618 -20.46 5.85 -9.79
N LEU A 619 -21.56 5.63 -9.07
CA LEU A 619 -21.67 4.61 -8.03
C LEU A 619 -21.27 3.22 -8.56
N GLY A 620 -21.66 2.89 -9.80
CA GLY A 620 -21.32 1.62 -10.42
C GLY A 620 -19.81 1.39 -10.59
N ASN A 621 -19.05 2.44 -10.93
CA ASN A 621 -17.59 2.33 -11.07
C ASN A 621 -16.92 2.14 -9.70
N VAL A 622 -17.40 2.85 -8.68
CA VAL A 622 -16.85 2.74 -7.32
C VAL A 622 -17.13 1.35 -6.75
N LEU A 623 -18.35 0.86 -6.84
CA LEU A 623 -18.72 -0.48 -6.38
C LEU A 623 -17.99 -1.58 -7.14
N ARG A 624 -17.80 -1.43 -8.44
CA ARG A 624 -17.03 -2.39 -9.23
C ARG A 624 -15.56 -2.42 -8.81
N SER A 625 -14.95 -1.26 -8.63
CA SER A 625 -13.56 -1.16 -8.16
C SER A 625 -13.38 -1.75 -6.76
N MET A 626 -14.33 -1.49 -5.85
CA MET A 626 -14.39 -2.10 -4.53
C MET A 626 -14.44 -3.62 -4.63
N TRP A 627 -15.37 -4.16 -5.41
CA TRP A 627 -15.58 -5.60 -5.55
C TRP A 627 -14.40 -6.32 -6.21
N GLU A 628 -13.81 -5.74 -7.25
CA GLU A 628 -12.63 -6.32 -7.92
C GLU A 628 -11.43 -6.44 -6.96
N ARG A 629 -11.24 -5.43 -6.10
CA ARG A 629 -10.20 -5.44 -5.05
C ARG A 629 -10.53 -6.46 -3.95
N GLY A 630 -11.75 -6.44 -3.44
CA GLY A 630 -12.24 -7.36 -2.41
C GLY A 630 -12.19 -8.82 -2.87
N TRP A 631 -12.69 -9.12 -4.06
CA TRP A 631 -12.64 -10.47 -4.63
C TRP A 631 -11.22 -10.98 -4.84
N SER A 632 -10.33 -10.10 -5.30
CA SER A 632 -8.90 -10.43 -5.42
C SER A 632 -8.26 -10.75 -4.09
N PHE A 633 -8.70 -10.11 -3.00
CA PHE A 633 -8.27 -10.41 -1.63
C PHE A 633 -8.81 -11.77 -1.18
N ILE A 634 -10.12 -11.98 -1.24
CA ILE A 634 -10.80 -13.22 -0.83
C ILE A 634 -10.21 -14.45 -1.53
N LYS A 635 -10.05 -14.39 -2.86
CA LYS A 635 -9.50 -15.52 -3.63
C LYS A 635 -8.08 -15.89 -3.23
N LYS A 636 -7.25 -14.93 -2.86
CA LYS A 636 -5.85 -15.18 -2.47
C LYS A 636 -5.71 -15.56 -1.02
N ALA A 637 -6.45 -14.86 -0.15
CA ALA A 637 -6.50 -15.18 1.26
C ALA A 637 -7.03 -16.60 1.48
N GLY A 638 -8.15 -16.96 0.86
CA GLY A 638 -8.76 -18.27 0.96
C GLY A 638 -7.91 -19.46 0.49
N THR A 639 -6.83 -19.24 -0.29
CA THR A 639 -5.96 -20.35 -0.71
C THR A 639 -4.68 -20.45 0.12
N ILE A 640 -3.95 -19.37 0.26
CA ILE A 640 -2.63 -19.38 0.94
C ILE A 640 -2.82 -19.47 2.44
N ILE A 641 -3.77 -18.72 2.99
CA ILE A 641 -4.00 -18.69 4.43
C ILE A 641 -4.59 -20.03 4.87
N LEU A 642 -5.58 -20.57 4.17
CA LEU A 642 -6.15 -21.88 4.48
C LEU A 642 -5.06 -22.99 4.56
N LEU A 643 -4.16 -23.04 3.57
CA LEU A 643 -3.06 -24.02 3.63
C LEU A 643 -2.12 -23.77 4.80
N SER A 644 -1.90 -22.49 5.15
CA SER A 644 -1.03 -22.12 6.27
C SER A 644 -1.67 -22.42 7.62
N THR A 645 -2.96 -22.17 7.78
CA THR A 645 -3.68 -22.48 9.04
C THR A 645 -3.77 -23.99 9.28
N ILE A 646 -4.06 -24.79 8.26
CA ILE A 646 -4.00 -26.24 8.35
C ILE A 646 -2.60 -26.73 8.74
N PHE A 647 -1.55 -26.14 8.16
CA PHE A 647 -0.17 -26.50 8.48
C PHE A 647 0.18 -26.11 9.93
N VAL A 648 -0.21 -24.91 10.38
CA VAL A 648 0.04 -24.43 11.75
C VAL A 648 -0.75 -25.31 12.73
N TRP A 649 -2.05 -25.52 12.51
CA TRP A 649 -2.87 -26.40 13.32
C TRP A 649 -2.23 -27.80 13.47
N PHE A 650 -1.88 -28.44 12.36
CA PHE A 650 -1.23 -29.77 12.40
C PHE A 650 0.07 -29.76 13.21
N THR A 651 0.90 -28.74 13.05
CA THR A 651 2.19 -28.65 13.75
C THR A 651 2.04 -28.28 15.23
N THR A 652 0.94 -27.65 15.61
CA THR A 652 0.61 -27.30 17.01
C THR A 652 0.04 -28.48 17.77
N TYR A 653 -0.95 -29.14 17.18
CA TYR A 653 -1.68 -30.20 17.89
C TYR A 653 -1.11 -31.63 17.67
N PHE A 654 -0.04 -31.79 16.90
CA PHE A 654 0.63 -33.08 16.77
C PHE A 654 2.08 -33.03 17.25
N GLY A 655 2.49 -34.07 17.96
CA GLY A 655 3.82 -34.16 18.52
C GLY A 655 4.20 -35.56 18.99
N TRP A 656 5.28 -35.64 19.70
CA TRP A 656 5.81 -36.88 20.28
C TRP A 656 5.80 -36.79 21.80
N VAL A 657 4.96 -37.58 22.44
CA VAL A 657 4.92 -37.78 23.90
C VAL A 657 5.37 -39.24 24.15
N ASP A 658 6.32 -39.45 25.01
CA ASP A 658 6.90 -40.76 25.39
C ASP A 658 7.33 -41.63 24.19
N GLY A 659 7.77 -40.97 23.08
CA GLY A 659 8.21 -41.63 21.88
C GLY A 659 7.10 -42.08 20.92
N THR A 660 5.84 -41.86 21.25
CA THR A 660 4.67 -42.11 20.39
C THR A 660 4.21 -40.82 19.74
N PHE A 661 3.92 -40.87 18.44
CA PHE A 661 3.34 -39.73 17.72
C PHE A 661 1.83 -39.75 17.91
N GLN A 662 1.31 -38.66 18.49
CA GLN A 662 -0.12 -38.53 18.82
C GLN A 662 -0.60 -37.10 18.68
N MET A 663 -1.92 -36.93 18.76
CA MET A 663 -2.55 -35.63 18.97
C MET A 663 -2.33 -35.21 20.43
N LEU A 664 -1.99 -33.97 20.65
CA LEU A 664 -1.63 -33.38 21.93
C LEU A 664 -2.85 -32.68 22.51
N SER A 665 -3.01 -32.78 23.83
CA SER A 665 -3.89 -31.91 24.63
C SER A 665 -3.19 -30.55 24.84
N GLU A 666 -3.92 -29.54 25.29
CA GLU A 666 -3.41 -28.19 25.49
C GLU A 666 -2.22 -28.13 26.46
N ASP A 667 -2.23 -28.92 27.51
CA ASP A 667 -1.14 -29.07 28.49
C ASP A 667 0.15 -29.73 27.89
N GLN A 668 0.06 -30.37 26.72
CA GLN A 668 1.17 -31.07 26.06
C GLN A 668 1.77 -30.31 24.84
N ILE A 669 1.33 -29.10 24.57
CA ILE A 669 1.74 -28.29 23.41
C ILE A 669 3.27 -28.08 23.36
N ASP A 670 3.97 -28.08 24.47
CA ASP A 670 5.43 -28.08 24.58
C ASP A 670 6.12 -29.21 23.79
N SER A 671 5.44 -30.34 23.61
CA SER A 671 5.91 -31.51 22.88
C SER A 671 5.60 -31.47 21.39
N SER A 672 4.93 -30.44 20.92
CA SER A 672 4.47 -30.27 19.54
C SER A 672 5.62 -30.18 18.52
N ILE A 673 5.28 -30.45 17.26
CA ILE A 673 6.21 -30.22 16.14
C ILE A 673 6.58 -28.75 16.09
N LEU A 674 5.62 -27.86 16.30
CA LEU A 674 5.81 -26.42 16.25
C LEU A 674 6.76 -25.92 17.36
N ALA A 675 6.64 -26.45 18.59
CA ALA A 675 7.55 -26.18 19.69
C ALA A 675 9.00 -26.62 19.35
N LYS A 676 9.15 -27.81 18.75
CA LYS A 676 10.49 -28.28 18.31
C LYS A 676 11.08 -27.40 17.21
N ILE A 677 10.27 -26.96 16.25
CA ILE A 677 10.72 -26.01 15.22
C ILE A 677 11.07 -24.66 15.87
N GLY A 678 10.24 -24.18 16.80
CA GLY A 678 10.48 -22.97 17.58
C GLY A 678 11.82 -23.03 18.31
N ASN A 679 12.08 -24.09 19.05
CA ASN A 679 13.34 -24.31 19.76
C ASN A 679 14.56 -24.37 18.82
N LEU A 680 14.41 -24.96 17.63
CA LEU A 680 15.49 -25.03 16.65
C LEU A 680 15.89 -23.63 16.12
N ILE A 681 14.94 -22.69 16.09
CA ILE A 681 15.12 -21.34 15.54
C ILE A 681 15.35 -20.29 16.63
N ALA A 682 14.87 -20.53 17.86
CA ALA A 682 14.87 -19.58 18.98
C ALA A 682 16.27 -18.97 19.27
N TRP A 683 17.33 -19.73 19.05
CA TRP A 683 18.71 -19.23 19.26
C TRP A 683 19.04 -17.98 18.43
N ILE A 684 18.39 -17.78 17.30
CA ILE A 684 18.57 -16.60 16.44
C ILE A 684 18.11 -15.33 17.16
N PHE A 685 17.11 -15.45 18.03
CA PHE A 685 16.49 -14.34 18.75
C PHE A 685 17.08 -14.07 20.14
N ILE A 686 18.01 -14.93 20.63
CA ILE A 686 18.73 -14.69 21.89
C ILE A 686 19.37 -13.29 21.93
N PRO A 687 20.06 -12.79 20.87
CA PRO A 687 20.62 -11.44 20.89
C PRO A 687 19.59 -10.31 21.01
N LEU A 688 18.33 -10.59 20.66
CA LEU A 688 17.21 -9.67 20.77
C LEU A 688 16.54 -9.69 22.15
N GLY A 689 16.95 -10.65 23.02
CA GLY A 689 16.49 -10.77 24.39
C GLY A 689 15.31 -11.74 24.62
N TRP A 690 14.75 -12.35 23.57
CA TRP A 690 13.60 -13.24 23.66
C TRP A 690 13.80 -14.55 22.87
N GLY A 691 14.86 -15.26 23.20
CA GLY A 691 15.24 -16.54 22.59
C GLY A 691 14.48 -17.75 23.16
N ASN A 692 13.21 -17.60 23.57
CA ASN A 692 12.33 -18.70 23.95
C ASN A 692 11.54 -19.21 22.75
N TRP A 693 11.07 -20.44 22.81
CA TRP A 693 10.36 -21.05 21.69
C TRP A 693 8.96 -20.44 21.52
N GLN A 694 8.28 -20.05 22.61
CA GLN A 694 6.94 -19.45 22.58
C GLN A 694 6.94 -18.15 21.76
N ALA A 695 7.79 -17.18 22.10
CA ALA A 695 7.93 -15.93 21.35
C ALA A 695 8.35 -16.16 19.89
N THR A 696 9.21 -17.17 19.65
CA THR A 696 9.64 -17.55 18.32
C THR A 696 8.47 -18.06 17.48
N VAL A 697 7.65 -18.94 18.05
CA VAL A 697 6.45 -19.50 17.43
C VAL A 697 5.44 -18.39 17.17
N ALA A 698 5.16 -17.53 18.16
CA ALA A 698 4.26 -16.38 17.96
C ALA A 698 4.71 -15.46 16.82
N SER A 699 6.02 -15.24 16.66
CA SER A 699 6.55 -14.49 15.52
C SER A 699 6.36 -15.20 14.18
N ILE A 700 6.42 -16.54 14.15
CA ILE A 700 6.21 -17.34 12.95
C ILE A 700 4.72 -17.39 12.58
N THR A 701 3.83 -17.64 13.53
CA THR A 701 2.39 -17.61 13.31
C THR A 701 1.90 -16.24 12.87
N GLY A 702 2.49 -15.18 13.41
CA GLY A 702 2.29 -13.80 12.97
C GLY A 702 2.71 -13.51 11.52
N LEU A 703 3.39 -14.40 10.81
CA LEU A 703 3.57 -14.31 9.35
C LEU A 703 2.35 -14.81 8.59
N VAL A 704 1.57 -15.70 9.17
CA VAL A 704 0.29 -16.14 8.57
C VAL A 704 -0.69 -14.97 8.59
N ALA A 705 -1.00 -14.50 9.79
CA ALA A 705 -1.80 -13.32 10.04
C ALA A 705 -1.27 -12.62 11.31
N LYS A 706 -1.24 -11.30 11.35
CA LYS A 706 -0.58 -10.57 12.45
C LYS A 706 -1.40 -10.61 13.74
N GLU A 707 -2.68 -10.72 13.65
CA GLU A 707 -3.61 -10.95 14.76
C GLU A 707 -3.34 -12.30 15.47
N ASN A 708 -2.91 -13.31 14.75
CA ASN A 708 -2.58 -14.62 15.33
C ASN A 708 -1.41 -14.57 16.33
N ILE A 709 -0.67 -13.48 16.43
CA ILE A 709 0.34 -13.31 17.48
C ILE A 709 -0.35 -13.28 18.85
N VAL A 710 -1.46 -12.56 18.96
CA VAL A 710 -2.21 -12.44 20.23
C VAL A 710 -2.78 -13.80 20.63
N GLY A 711 -3.53 -14.45 19.74
CA GLY A 711 -4.08 -15.78 20.02
C GLY A 711 -3.00 -16.83 20.34
N THR A 712 -1.87 -16.82 19.61
CA THR A 712 -0.75 -17.73 19.89
C THR A 712 -0.12 -17.44 21.25
N LEU A 713 0.07 -16.16 21.62
CA LEU A 713 0.58 -15.82 22.96
C LEU A 713 -0.44 -16.16 24.06
N GLY A 714 -1.73 -15.96 23.80
CA GLY A 714 -2.81 -16.39 24.70
C GLY A 714 -2.73 -17.88 25.00
N ILE A 715 -2.68 -18.73 23.98
CA ILE A 715 -2.56 -20.19 24.15
C ILE A 715 -1.24 -20.60 24.83
N LEU A 716 -0.11 -20.00 24.41
CA LEU A 716 1.22 -20.43 24.88
C LEU A 716 1.62 -19.87 26.25
N TYR A 717 0.99 -18.81 26.70
CA TYR A 717 1.17 -18.20 28.02
C TYR A 717 -0.11 -18.26 28.87
N GLY A 718 -1.22 -18.80 28.34
CA GLY A 718 -2.41 -19.18 29.10
C GLY A 718 -2.21 -20.52 29.80
N GLY A 719 -3.19 -20.91 30.60
CA GLY A 719 -3.22 -22.19 31.33
C GLY A 719 -2.33 -22.16 32.57
N GLY A 720 -2.94 -22.15 33.72
CA GLY A 720 -2.32 -22.18 35.06
C GLY A 720 -2.97 -21.18 36.02
N GLU A 721 -2.40 -21.07 37.22
CA GLU A 721 -2.88 -20.12 38.26
C GLU A 721 -2.62 -18.65 37.92
N LEU A 722 -1.75 -18.38 36.93
CA LEU A 722 -1.37 -17.02 36.52
C LEU A 722 -1.99 -16.70 35.17
N THR A 723 -2.42 -15.47 35.04
CA THR A 723 -3.06 -14.96 33.85
C THR A 723 -2.03 -14.77 32.69
N VAL A 724 -2.52 -14.71 31.44
CA VAL A 724 -1.69 -14.51 30.25
C VAL A 724 -0.75 -13.30 30.40
N TYR A 725 -1.26 -12.19 30.94
CA TYR A 725 -0.48 -10.97 31.15
C TYR A 725 0.62 -11.14 32.19
N GLN A 726 0.33 -11.82 33.29
CA GLN A 726 1.32 -12.11 34.35
C GLN A 726 2.40 -13.06 33.83
N ASN A 727 2.03 -14.07 33.06
CA ASN A 727 2.97 -15.00 32.44
C ASN A 727 3.86 -14.30 31.39
N ILE A 728 3.32 -13.40 30.59
CA ILE A 728 4.09 -12.57 29.67
C ILE A 728 5.02 -11.63 30.44
N ALA A 729 4.56 -11.01 31.53
CA ALA A 729 5.37 -10.15 32.38
C ALA A 729 6.50 -10.92 33.08
N ALA A 730 6.29 -12.19 33.40
CA ALA A 730 7.33 -13.07 33.94
C ALA A 730 8.36 -13.50 32.87
N ALA A 731 7.91 -13.71 31.63
CA ALA A 731 8.75 -14.16 30.51
C ALA A 731 9.57 -13.02 29.85
N PHE A 732 9.05 -11.79 29.87
CA PHE A 732 9.67 -10.64 29.23
C PHE A 732 9.96 -9.53 30.25
N THR A 733 11.09 -8.87 30.08
CA THR A 733 11.31 -7.55 30.69
C THR A 733 10.74 -6.47 29.77
N GLY A 734 10.46 -5.25 30.27
CA GLY A 734 10.00 -4.16 29.43
C GLY A 734 10.88 -3.90 28.19
N ILE A 735 12.21 -4.08 28.32
CA ILE A 735 13.16 -3.90 27.19
C ILE A 735 13.04 -5.05 26.20
N THR A 736 13.00 -6.30 26.66
CA THR A 736 12.91 -7.46 25.77
C THR A 736 11.55 -7.55 25.10
N GLY A 737 10.48 -7.21 25.80
CA GLY A 737 9.12 -7.11 25.24
C GLY A 737 9.01 -5.98 24.20
N TYR A 738 9.62 -4.83 24.44
CA TYR A 738 9.67 -3.75 23.45
C TYR A 738 10.50 -4.12 22.22
N SER A 739 11.60 -4.86 22.38
CA SER A 739 12.38 -5.44 21.28
C SER A 739 11.54 -6.43 20.47
N PHE A 740 10.75 -7.29 21.13
CA PHE A 740 9.82 -8.23 20.50
C PHE A 740 8.73 -7.51 19.72
N LEU A 741 8.13 -6.47 20.32
CA LEU A 741 7.15 -5.60 19.68
C LEU A 741 7.70 -5.01 18.37
N VAL A 742 8.86 -4.35 18.44
CA VAL A 742 9.45 -3.66 17.29
C VAL A 742 9.88 -4.64 16.19
N PHE A 743 10.38 -5.82 16.55
CA PHE A 743 10.69 -6.86 15.58
C PHE A 743 9.44 -7.27 14.79
N ASN A 744 8.35 -7.63 15.49
CA ASN A 744 7.10 -8.06 14.86
C ASN A 744 6.40 -6.93 14.10
N LEU A 745 6.63 -5.68 14.50
CA LEU A 745 6.16 -4.50 13.78
C LEU A 745 6.83 -4.34 12.42
N LEU A 746 8.18 -4.46 12.37
CA LEU A 746 8.99 -4.14 11.19
C LEU A 746 9.35 -5.34 10.33
N CYS A 747 9.21 -6.58 10.82
CA CYS A 747 9.52 -7.78 10.05
C CYS A 747 8.57 -7.95 8.86
N ALA A 748 8.77 -9.01 8.08
CA ALA A 748 7.91 -9.33 6.95
C ALA A 748 6.43 -9.32 7.35
N PRO A 749 5.54 -8.76 6.52
CA PRO A 749 4.11 -8.69 6.81
C PRO A 749 3.44 -10.07 6.69
N CYS A 750 2.14 -10.14 6.94
CA CYS A 750 1.35 -11.37 6.78
C CYS A 750 1.43 -11.95 5.35
N PHE A 751 1.15 -13.25 5.20
CA PHE A 751 1.23 -13.93 3.91
C PHE A 751 0.36 -13.30 2.82
N ALA A 752 -0.78 -12.72 3.18
CA ALA A 752 -1.61 -11.97 2.24
C ALA A 752 -0.84 -10.78 1.64
N ALA A 753 -0.14 -10.02 2.48
CA ALA A 753 0.68 -8.89 2.04
C ALA A 753 1.95 -9.35 1.30
N ILE A 754 2.57 -10.46 1.72
CA ILE A 754 3.67 -11.09 0.97
C ILE A 754 3.20 -11.51 -0.43
N GLY A 755 1.99 -12.06 -0.55
CA GLY A 755 1.36 -12.36 -1.83
C GLY A 755 1.15 -11.12 -2.70
N ALA A 756 0.78 -9.99 -2.10
CA ALA A 756 0.70 -8.72 -2.81
C ALA A 756 2.09 -8.22 -3.24
N ILE A 757 3.11 -8.29 -2.37
CA ILE A 757 4.51 -7.96 -2.69
C ILE A 757 4.99 -8.81 -3.89
N LYS A 758 4.77 -10.12 -3.87
CA LYS A 758 5.14 -11.03 -4.97
C LYS A 758 4.50 -10.61 -6.29
N ARG A 759 3.24 -10.24 -6.26
CA ARG A 759 2.51 -9.81 -7.45
C ARG A 759 3.01 -8.47 -7.98
N GLU A 760 3.18 -7.47 -7.11
CA GLU A 760 3.57 -6.13 -7.53
C GLU A 760 5.07 -6.05 -7.91
N MET A 761 5.92 -6.86 -7.30
CA MET A 761 7.33 -7.01 -7.71
C MET A 761 7.49 -7.74 -9.05
N ASN A 762 6.54 -8.61 -9.40
CA ASN A 762 6.54 -9.46 -10.61
C ASN A 762 7.88 -10.15 -10.90
N ASN A 763 8.68 -10.40 -9.86
CA ASN A 763 10.00 -10.99 -9.93
C ASN A 763 10.34 -11.70 -8.61
N ALA A 764 10.60 -13.00 -8.65
CA ALA A 764 10.89 -13.80 -7.45
C ALA A 764 12.14 -13.31 -6.70
N LYS A 765 13.19 -12.88 -7.41
CA LYS A 765 14.42 -12.37 -6.81
C LYS A 765 14.15 -11.09 -5.97
N TRP A 766 13.38 -10.17 -6.51
CA TRP A 766 13.01 -8.95 -5.81
C TRP A 766 12.04 -9.19 -4.66
N THR A 767 11.15 -10.18 -4.79
CA THR A 767 10.25 -10.58 -3.70
C THR A 767 11.04 -11.10 -2.51
N TRP A 768 11.95 -12.05 -2.72
CA TRP A 768 12.79 -12.57 -1.64
C TRP A 768 13.73 -11.53 -1.06
N PHE A 769 14.24 -10.63 -1.90
CA PHE A 769 15.05 -9.51 -1.43
C PHE A 769 14.24 -8.57 -0.52
N ALA A 770 12.99 -8.26 -0.88
CA ALA A 770 12.11 -7.42 -0.06
C ALA A 770 11.84 -8.04 1.31
N ILE A 771 11.47 -9.33 1.34
CA ILE A 771 11.21 -10.07 2.58
C ILE A 771 12.47 -10.14 3.44
N GLY A 772 13.61 -10.52 2.85
CA GLY A 772 14.89 -10.59 3.56
C GLY A 772 15.35 -9.24 4.10
N TYR A 773 15.12 -8.16 3.34
CA TYR A 773 15.41 -6.80 3.78
C TYR A 773 14.55 -6.40 4.97
N GLN A 774 13.22 -6.64 4.93
CA GLN A 774 12.31 -6.32 6.03
C GLN A 774 12.69 -7.07 7.31
N CYS A 775 12.88 -8.39 7.23
CA CYS A 775 13.30 -9.19 8.37
C CYS A 775 14.68 -8.76 8.92
N GLY A 776 15.65 -8.53 8.04
CA GLY A 776 16.98 -8.08 8.43
C GLY A 776 16.98 -6.70 9.08
N PHE A 777 16.23 -5.75 8.53
CA PHE A 777 16.09 -4.42 9.09
C PHE A 777 15.40 -4.46 10.46
N ALA A 778 14.31 -5.21 10.60
CA ALA A 778 13.62 -5.43 11.87
C ALA A 778 14.55 -6.03 12.93
N TYR A 779 15.34 -7.04 12.54
CA TYR A 779 16.30 -7.69 13.42
C TYR A 779 17.36 -6.70 13.94
N LEU A 780 17.93 -5.87 13.06
CA LEU A 780 18.94 -4.89 13.43
C LEU A 780 18.41 -3.82 14.39
N ILE A 781 17.18 -3.33 14.16
CA ILE A 781 16.54 -2.35 15.05
C ILE A 781 16.24 -2.99 16.42
N ALA A 782 15.64 -4.17 16.44
CA ALA A 782 15.31 -4.88 17.67
C ALA A 782 16.59 -5.21 18.49
N LEU A 783 17.67 -5.63 17.81
CA LEU A 783 18.98 -5.83 18.43
C LEU A 783 19.48 -4.56 19.13
N MET A 784 19.41 -3.41 18.45
CA MET A 784 19.84 -2.15 19.03
C MET A 784 19.01 -1.79 20.27
N ILE A 785 17.68 -1.96 20.20
CA ILE A 785 16.79 -1.68 21.33
C ILE A 785 17.15 -2.53 22.53
N ASN A 786 17.29 -3.84 22.34
CA ASN A 786 17.60 -4.75 23.43
C ASN A 786 18.99 -4.46 24.04
N GLN A 787 20.02 -4.35 23.21
CA GLN A 787 21.39 -4.21 23.71
C GLN A 787 21.66 -2.84 24.33
N PHE A 788 21.13 -1.75 23.76
CA PHE A 788 21.26 -0.43 24.39
C PHE A 788 20.37 -0.32 25.63
N GLY A 789 19.13 -0.85 25.59
CA GLY A 789 18.24 -0.88 26.75
C GLY A 789 18.90 -1.58 27.93
N ASN A 790 19.43 -2.80 27.73
CA ASN A 790 20.11 -3.55 28.76
C ASN A 790 21.39 -2.86 29.26
N ALA A 791 22.12 -2.14 28.40
CA ALA A 791 23.27 -1.36 28.82
C ALA A 791 22.89 -0.20 29.76
N PHE A 792 21.71 0.42 29.59
CA PHE A 792 21.20 1.47 30.49
C PHE A 792 20.65 0.91 31.81
N THR A 793 20.16 -0.32 31.83
CA THR A 793 19.62 -0.96 33.06
C THR A 793 20.68 -1.75 33.86
N GLY A 794 21.92 -1.79 33.37
CA GLY A 794 23.07 -2.42 34.10
C GLY A 794 23.29 -3.90 33.76
N SER A 795 22.50 -4.51 32.86
CA SER A 795 22.67 -5.90 32.40
C SER A 795 23.55 -5.95 31.14
N LEU A 796 24.86 -5.71 31.29
CA LEU A 796 25.80 -5.54 30.19
C LEU A 796 26.15 -6.87 29.50
N ASN A 797 25.73 -7.05 28.27
CA ASN A 797 26.34 -8.02 27.35
C ASN A 797 27.30 -7.30 26.42
N VAL A 798 28.63 -7.39 26.74
CA VAL A 798 29.68 -6.65 26.02
C VAL A 798 29.70 -7.00 24.52
N ILE A 799 29.54 -8.26 24.16
CA ILE A 799 29.53 -8.70 22.74
C ILE A 799 28.31 -8.13 22.01
N GLY A 800 27.13 -8.22 22.63
CA GLY A 800 25.91 -7.69 22.08
C GLY A 800 25.94 -6.17 21.92
N LEU A 801 26.48 -5.46 22.91
CA LEU A 801 26.63 -4.01 22.84
C LEU A 801 27.60 -3.57 21.73
N ILE A 802 28.74 -4.26 21.56
CA ILE A 802 29.63 -3.99 20.42
C ILE A 802 28.93 -4.21 19.10
N ALA A 803 28.17 -5.30 18.97
CA ALA A 803 27.38 -5.57 17.76
C ALA A 803 26.36 -4.44 17.49
N ALA A 804 25.64 -3.98 18.51
CA ALA A 804 24.68 -2.88 18.39
C ALA A 804 25.36 -1.56 17.97
N ILE A 805 26.55 -1.25 18.54
CA ILE A 805 27.33 -0.06 18.16
C ILE A 805 27.80 -0.16 16.70
N VAL A 806 28.27 -1.32 16.27
CA VAL A 806 28.69 -1.53 14.86
C VAL A 806 27.51 -1.36 13.91
N VAL A 807 26.34 -1.89 14.26
CA VAL A 807 25.11 -1.72 13.47
C VAL A 807 24.72 -0.26 13.40
N LEU A 808 24.67 0.44 14.53
CA LEU A 808 24.36 1.87 14.60
C LEU A 808 25.35 2.70 13.78
N ALA A 809 26.64 2.46 13.94
CA ALA A 809 27.69 3.13 13.17
C ALA A 809 27.53 2.86 11.65
N GLY A 810 27.22 1.62 11.27
CA GLY A 810 26.90 1.25 9.89
C GLY A 810 25.67 1.97 9.33
N MET A 811 24.60 2.07 10.11
CA MET A 811 23.38 2.82 9.71
C MET A 811 23.69 4.32 9.60
N ILE A 812 24.37 4.92 10.56
CA ILE A 812 24.81 6.32 10.52
C ILE A 812 25.69 6.56 9.29
N TYR A 813 26.67 5.68 9.06
CA TYR A 813 27.52 5.78 7.87
C TYR A 813 26.68 5.75 6.57
N MET A 814 25.73 4.84 6.47
CA MET A 814 24.83 4.78 5.31
C MET A 814 23.94 6.01 5.18
N LEU A 815 23.49 6.61 6.30
CA LEU A 815 22.69 7.84 6.29
C LEU A 815 23.48 9.07 5.85
N PHE A 816 24.76 9.18 6.24
CA PHE A 816 25.60 10.34 5.97
C PHE A 816 26.58 10.13 4.81
N LYS A 817 26.76 8.89 4.34
CA LYS A 817 27.60 8.62 3.16
C LYS A 817 27.17 9.54 2.03
N PRO A 818 28.06 10.44 1.52
CA PRO A 818 27.71 11.23 0.36
C PRO A 818 27.44 10.27 -0.79
N TYR A 819 26.25 10.32 -1.31
CA TYR A 819 25.95 9.64 -2.56
C TYR A 819 26.63 10.47 -3.66
N LYS A 820 27.68 9.92 -4.26
CA LYS A 820 28.17 10.43 -5.54
C LYS A 820 27.25 9.84 -6.61
N GLU A 821 26.24 10.57 -6.97
CA GLU A 821 25.64 10.38 -8.26
C GLU A 821 26.75 10.47 -9.30
N ALA A 822 26.71 9.61 -10.31
CA ALA A 822 27.51 9.82 -11.52
C ALA A 822 26.96 11.06 -12.22
N THR A 823 27.24 12.24 -11.66
CA THR A 823 26.79 13.54 -12.15
C THR A 823 27.65 14.03 -13.28
N LYS A 824 28.86 13.47 -13.47
CA LYS A 824 29.74 13.80 -14.57
C LYS A 824 29.54 12.82 -15.71
N LEU A 825 29.58 13.33 -16.93
CA LEU A 825 29.54 12.52 -18.14
C LEU A 825 30.61 11.42 -18.15
N SER A 826 31.82 11.71 -17.64
CA SER A 826 32.92 10.75 -17.51
C SER A 826 32.67 9.61 -16.51
N ASP A 827 31.79 9.79 -15.54
CA ASP A 827 31.45 8.78 -14.53
C ASP A 827 30.31 7.84 -14.98
N LYS A 828 29.55 8.29 -16.01
CA LYS A 828 28.43 7.56 -16.59
C LYS A 828 28.82 6.71 -17.81
N HIS A 829 29.94 7.01 -18.44
CA HIS A 829 30.51 6.29 -19.57
C HIS A 829 31.46 5.21 -19.04
#